data_64cbb1da68e373a0c4d8c3ab55562357
#
_entry.id   64cbb1da68e373a0c4d8c3ab55562357
#
_cell.length_a   1.000
_cell.length_b   1.000
_cell.length_c   1.000
_cell.angle_alpha   90.00
_cell.angle_beta   90.00
_cell.angle_gamma   90.00
#
_symmetry.space_group_name_H-M   'P 1'
#
loop_
_entity.id
_entity.type
_entity.pdbx_description
1 polymer ?
#
loop_
_entity_poly.entity_id
_entity_poly.type
_entity_poly.pdbx_seq_one_letter_code
_entity_poly.pdbx_strand_id
1 'polypeptide(L)'
;MSGDDSSQIVRFGIFEVDLKAGELRRSGLRVKLQQQPLQVLAALLEHPGEVVTRDELRNKLWPADTFVDFDHSLNAAIKRLRDALGESAETPIFVETVARRGYRFIGNTEMPAATSSARPRPRQRLSLRNALVVGLIVCALALLSLYYSHSRGSKTGQPTVIPVVTNVGEKYTPSLSPDGQHLAFAWNGGTGPHFSIYVKIVGTEESLRLTKEASIDFNPVWSPDGRYIAFCRILKGETGIYIIPASSGTERRVRETLWQDQDPYLALFSAGGLSWSPDGKLLAFSDRASRNENASSIFLLSLDSSEVRRLTSSPSRWDFNPEFSPDGQTVAFASGRQAGFAVSIYTVPVSGGVERLLISGSSYEWGLAWTPDGRDIVLPDSAWTLNPGWLRRVPLRGGEPERLQFGQDGIEPSIRGNRLVYVRQQVNVTTWKRKLNSLVSAGPPERFISSTRTDSGPQFSPDGSKIAFESTRSGHCEVWICRSDGSGLVQLTHFDSVSGTPRWSPDGRQIVFDSLNAGNVDVFVVDSQGGPPRRLTPEPSIEAVPSWSRDGRWIYFTSNRSGELQVWKMPSTGAPAVQVTRHGGFAALESPDGKFLYYAKGLTVPGLWRIPTDGGEESEIISSLEPGYWGYWAVVENGIYYLDMKAKPGIDFFDFSTHRTARVFDLENRPALGAPGLAVSLDRKSILYTQLDALNSDIMLVENFR
;
A
#
# COMPACT_ATOMS: atom_id res chain seq x y z
N MET A 1 -3.92 17.24 -72.77
CA MET A 1 -4.03 17.88 -71.46
C MET A 1 -4.68 16.88 -70.52
N SER A 2 -3.89 16.09 -69.82
CA SER A 2 -4.37 15.17 -68.80
C SER A 2 -3.51 15.47 -67.53
N GLY A 3 -4.13 16.13 -66.58
CA GLY A 3 -3.51 16.50 -65.32
C GLY A 3 -3.32 15.30 -64.41
N ASP A 4 -2.16 15.20 -63.86
CA ASP A 4 -1.72 14.27 -62.85
C ASP A 4 -2.51 14.50 -61.55
N ASP A 5 -3.39 13.58 -61.18
CA ASP A 5 -4.30 13.67 -60.02
C ASP A 5 -3.79 12.73 -58.89
N SER A 6 -2.56 13.03 -58.41
CA SER A 6 -2.02 12.33 -57.24
C SER A 6 -2.60 12.95 -55.96
N SER A 7 -3.48 12.21 -55.30
CA SER A 7 -3.98 12.55 -53.97
C SER A 7 -2.82 12.65 -52.97
N GLN A 8 -2.60 13.82 -52.40
CA GLN A 8 -1.53 14.09 -51.42
C GLN A 8 -2.00 13.70 -50.03
N ILE A 9 -1.99 12.39 -49.72
CA ILE A 9 -2.37 11.84 -48.42
C ILE A 9 -1.11 11.68 -47.57
N VAL A 10 -1.05 12.32 -46.41
CA VAL A 10 0.01 12.19 -45.45
C VAL A 10 -0.48 11.32 -44.27
N ARG A 11 0.30 10.28 -43.93
CA ARG A 11 0.01 9.39 -42.78
C ARG A 11 0.98 9.60 -41.66
N PHE A 12 0.45 9.65 -40.39
CA PHE A 12 1.26 9.72 -39.17
C PHE A 12 0.51 9.06 -38.02
N GLY A 13 1.17 8.18 -37.30
CA GLY A 13 0.55 7.41 -36.22
C GLY A 13 -0.72 6.67 -36.71
N ILE A 14 -1.87 6.96 -36.12
CA ILE A 14 -3.19 6.40 -36.48
C ILE A 14 -4.01 7.36 -37.36
N PHE A 15 -3.40 8.46 -37.82
CA PHE A 15 -4.05 9.52 -38.57
C PHE A 15 -3.64 9.50 -40.05
N GLU A 16 -4.62 9.86 -40.87
CA GLU A 16 -4.45 10.13 -42.31
C GLU A 16 -5.01 11.52 -42.59
N VAL A 17 -4.23 12.36 -43.25
CA VAL A 17 -4.66 13.70 -43.70
C VAL A 17 -4.67 13.74 -45.20
N ASP A 18 -5.82 13.99 -45.77
CA ASP A 18 -5.95 14.35 -47.20
C ASP A 18 -5.87 15.88 -47.33
N LEU A 19 -4.71 16.38 -47.74
CA LEU A 19 -4.44 17.82 -47.84
C LEU A 19 -5.27 18.49 -48.94
N LYS A 20 -5.72 17.76 -49.94
CA LYS A 20 -6.53 18.27 -51.06
C LYS A 20 -8.01 18.30 -50.68
N ALA A 21 -8.50 17.22 -50.06
CA ALA A 21 -9.89 17.15 -49.60
C ALA A 21 -10.13 17.94 -48.31
N GLY A 22 -9.07 18.31 -47.61
CA GLY A 22 -9.19 19.02 -46.31
C GLY A 22 -9.82 18.13 -45.22
N GLU A 23 -9.43 16.85 -45.17
CA GLU A 23 -10.00 15.87 -44.24
C GLU A 23 -8.93 15.22 -43.37
N LEU A 24 -9.22 15.13 -42.05
CA LEU A 24 -8.45 14.32 -41.14
C LEU A 24 -9.25 13.05 -40.81
N ARG A 25 -8.58 11.89 -40.86
CA ARG A 25 -9.15 10.60 -40.47
C ARG A 25 -8.30 9.96 -39.36
N ARG A 26 -8.96 9.29 -38.43
CA ARG A 26 -8.33 8.48 -37.37
C ARG A 26 -8.75 7.03 -37.56
N SER A 27 -7.81 6.14 -37.82
CA SER A 27 -8.09 4.73 -38.11
C SER A 27 -9.21 4.53 -39.16
N GLY A 28 -9.20 5.34 -40.21
CA GLY A 28 -10.18 5.32 -41.31
C GLY A 28 -11.48 6.10 -41.05
N LEU A 29 -11.77 6.51 -39.84
CA LEU A 29 -12.97 7.29 -39.48
C LEU A 29 -12.69 8.79 -39.54
N ARG A 30 -13.61 9.54 -40.16
CA ARG A 30 -13.48 11.00 -40.31
C ARG A 30 -13.54 11.71 -38.95
N VAL A 31 -12.52 12.53 -38.66
CA VAL A 31 -12.47 13.41 -37.50
C VAL A 31 -13.04 14.78 -37.87
N LYS A 32 -14.04 15.26 -37.14
CA LYS A 32 -14.63 16.57 -37.35
C LYS A 32 -13.68 17.69 -36.86
N LEU A 33 -12.90 18.27 -37.78
CA LEU A 33 -11.97 19.35 -37.51
C LEU A 33 -12.39 20.60 -38.29
N GLN A 34 -12.30 21.79 -37.67
CA GLN A 34 -12.57 23.06 -38.35
C GLN A 34 -11.45 23.40 -39.31
N GLN A 35 -11.72 24.32 -40.27
CA GLN A 35 -10.79 24.64 -41.34
C GLN A 35 -9.45 25.22 -40.85
N GLN A 36 -9.45 26.13 -39.90
CA GLN A 36 -8.22 26.75 -39.36
C GLN A 36 -7.27 25.74 -38.67
N PRO A 37 -7.71 24.91 -37.73
CA PRO A 37 -6.87 23.85 -37.18
C PRO A 37 -6.29 22.91 -38.23
N LEU A 38 -7.05 22.60 -39.25
CA LEU A 38 -6.58 21.75 -40.36
C LEU A 38 -5.51 22.44 -41.21
N GLN A 39 -5.66 23.72 -41.49
CA GLN A 39 -4.66 24.51 -42.18
C GLN A 39 -3.37 24.67 -41.40
N VAL A 40 -3.46 24.78 -40.05
CA VAL A 40 -2.30 24.71 -39.15
C VAL A 40 -1.59 23.38 -39.31
N LEU A 41 -2.33 22.26 -39.25
CA LEU A 41 -1.74 20.93 -39.44
C LEU A 41 -1.07 20.77 -40.77
N ALA A 42 -1.71 21.24 -41.86
CA ALA A 42 -1.15 21.24 -43.19
C ALA A 42 0.17 22.02 -43.28
N ALA A 43 0.22 23.22 -42.70
CA ALA A 43 1.43 24.04 -42.64
C ALA A 43 2.58 23.37 -41.88
N LEU A 44 2.27 22.64 -40.81
CA LEU A 44 3.25 21.92 -39.99
C LEU A 44 3.75 20.62 -40.72
N LEU A 45 2.90 20.00 -41.55
CA LEU A 45 3.23 18.80 -42.31
C LEU A 45 4.00 19.10 -43.59
N GLU A 46 4.11 20.35 -44.04
CA GLU A 46 4.98 20.72 -45.16
C GLU A 46 6.47 20.60 -44.82
N HIS A 47 6.83 20.83 -43.57
CA HIS A 47 8.20 20.75 -43.05
C HIS A 47 8.25 19.95 -41.73
N PRO A 48 8.01 18.63 -41.74
CA PRO A 48 8.02 17.82 -40.53
C PRO A 48 9.39 17.87 -39.84
N GLY A 49 9.40 18.08 -38.53
CA GLY A 49 10.62 18.20 -37.75
C GLY A 49 11.20 19.60 -37.64
N GLU A 50 10.79 20.54 -38.52
CA GLU A 50 11.23 21.93 -38.49
C GLU A 50 10.26 22.81 -37.67
N VAL A 51 10.79 23.93 -37.16
CA VAL A 51 9.97 24.90 -36.40
C VAL A 51 9.31 25.84 -37.39
N VAL A 52 8.00 25.82 -37.46
CA VAL A 52 7.20 26.83 -38.16
C VAL A 52 6.90 27.96 -37.21
N THR A 53 7.37 29.16 -37.54
CA THR A 53 7.27 30.33 -36.69
C THR A 53 5.84 30.87 -36.62
N ARG A 54 5.54 31.66 -35.58
CA ARG A 54 4.22 32.31 -35.44
C ARG A 54 3.91 33.25 -36.60
N ASP A 55 4.93 33.96 -37.11
CA ASP A 55 4.78 34.87 -38.21
C ASP A 55 4.53 34.14 -39.54
N GLU A 56 5.18 32.98 -39.79
CA GLU A 56 4.92 32.14 -40.95
C GLU A 56 3.49 31.59 -40.90
N LEU A 57 3.03 31.08 -39.74
CA LEU A 57 1.64 30.63 -39.59
C LEU A 57 0.65 31.78 -39.82
N ARG A 58 0.97 33.00 -39.31
CA ARG A 58 0.16 34.18 -39.50
C ARG A 58 0.01 34.51 -40.98
N ASN A 59 1.11 34.62 -41.71
CA ASN A 59 1.11 34.98 -43.11
C ASN A 59 0.41 33.93 -44.01
N LYS A 60 0.41 32.66 -43.55
CA LYS A 60 -0.17 31.53 -44.29
C LYS A 60 -1.66 31.36 -44.05
N LEU A 61 -2.13 31.67 -42.85
CA LEU A 61 -3.49 31.41 -42.40
C LEU A 61 -4.43 32.62 -42.44
N TRP A 62 -3.89 33.86 -42.46
CA TRP A 62 -4.67 35.08 -42.45
C TRP A 62 -4.16 36.03 -43.54
N PRO A 63 -5.02 36.46 -44.48
CA PRO A 63 -4.68 37.50 -45.43
C PRO A 63 -4.33 38.83 -44.75
N ALA A 64 -3.50 39.63 -45.39
CA ALA A 64 -2.96 40.91 -44.84
C ALA A 64 -4.03 41.92 -44.36
N ASP A 65 -5.26 41.78 -44.83
CA ASP A 65 -6.37 42.70 -44.54
C ASP A 65 -7.29 42.23 -43.40
N THR A 66 -6.90 41.22 -42.63
CA THR A 66 -7.78 40.64 -41.57
C THR A 66 -7.47 41.26 -40.22
N PHE A 67 -8.40 42.00 -39.63
CA PHE A 67 -8.33 42.56 -38.28
C PHE A 67 -8.85 41.50 -37.25
N VAL A 68 -7.96 40.64 -36.72
CA VAL A 68 -8.28 39.71 -35.65
C VAL A 68 -7.14 39.69 -34.63
N ASP A 69 -7.45 39.39 -33.37
CA ASP A 69 -6.45 39.06 -32.38
C ASP A 69 -5.79 37.74 -32.78
N PHE A 70 -4.65 37.88 -33.46
CA PHE A 70 -3.93 36.79 -34.08
C PHE A 70 -3.44 35.76 -33.07
N ASP A 71 -2.83 36.18 -31.97
CA ASP A 71 -2.27 35.28 -30.96
C ASP A 71 -3.36 34.46 -30.27
N HIS A 72 -4.48 35.04 -29.99
CA HIS A 72 -5.62 34.31 -29.40
C HIS A 72 -6.21 33.32 -30.39
N SER A 73 -6.38 33.70 -31.66
CA SER A 73 -6.92 32.82 -32.71
C SER A 73 -6.02 31.64 -33.05
N LEU A 74 -4.69 31.85 -33.12
CA LEU A 74 -3.72 30.81 -33.36
C LEU A 74 -3.66 29.80 -32.20
N ASN A 75 -3.62 30.33 -30.96
CA ASN A 75 -3.61 29.46 -29.78
C ASN A 75 -4.89 28.59 -29.67
N ALA A 76 -6.06 29.18 -30.02
CA ALA A 76 -7.32 28.46 -30.09
C ALA A 76 -7.34 27.39 -31.20
N ALA A 77 -6.74 27.65 -32.35
CA ALA A 77 -6.62 26.69 -33.45
C ALA A 77 -5.69 25.53 -33.08
N ILE A 78 -4.54 25.80 -32.47
CA ILE A 78 -3.61 24.79 -31.95
C ILE A 78 -4.26 23.93 -30.86
N LYS A 79 -5.00 24.54 -29.92
CA LYS A 79 -5.72 23.78 -28.89
C LYS A 79 -6.71 22.80 -29.52
N ARG A 80 -7.56 23.27 -30.45
CA ARG A 80 -8.54 22.40 -31.15
C ARG A 80 -7.87 21.32 -31.99
N LEU A 81 -6.70 21.59 -32.58
CA LEU A 81 -5.91 20.60 -33.27
C LEU A 81 -5.42 19.51 -32.33
N ARG A 82 -4.86 19.88 -31.19
CA ARG A 82 -4.42 18.95 -30.16
C ARG A 82 -5.56 18.11 -29.61
N ASP A 83 -6.69 18.71 -29.31
CA ASP A 83 -7.91 18.01 -28.86
C ASP A 83 -8.33 16.95 -29.89
N ALA A 84 -8.27 17.26 -31.19
CA ALA A 84 -8.58 16.32 -32.28
C ALA A 84 -7.55 15.21 -32.45
N LEU A 85 -6.28 15.49 -32.17
CA LEU A 85 -5.17 14.51 -32.19
C LEU A 85 -5.07 13.72 -30.89
N GLY A 86 -5.78 14.13 -29.82
CA GLY A 86 -5.78 13.45 -28.52
C GLY A 86 -4.51 13.68 -27.70
N GLU A 87 -3.94 14.89 -27.79
CA GLU A 87 -2.72 15.30 -27.06
C GLU A 87 -2.91 16.60 -26.28
N SER A 88 -2.00 16.91 -25.34
CA SER A 88 -1.98 18.16 -24.60
C SER A 88 -0.73 19.02 -24.88
N ALA A 89 -0.71 20.25 -24.39
CA ALA A 89 0.47 21.11 -24.51
C ALA A 89 1.64 20.65 -23.64
N GLU A 90 1.33 19.99 -22.52
CA GLU A 90 2.29 19.45 -21.55
C GLU A 90 2.90 18.11 -22.01
N THR A 91 2.15 17.36 -22.81
CA THR A 91 2.58 16.04 -23.34
C THR A 91 2.35 15.94 -24.85
N PRO A 92 3.14 16.68 -25.67
CA PRO A 92 2.96 16.69 -27.12
C PRO A 92 3.43 15.37 -27.75
N ILE A 93 2.59 14.79 -28.60
CA ILE A 93 2.88 13.57 -29.39
C ILE A 93 3.18 13.94 -30.84
N PHE A 94 2.43 14.90 -31.40
CA PHE A 94 2.51 15.30 -32.81
C PHE A 94 2.85 16.78 -32.97
N VAL A 95 2.34 17.67 -32.10
CA VAL A 95 2.53 19.13 -32.20
C VAL A 95 3.19 19.68 -30.95
N GLU A 96 4.50 19.94 -31.04
CA GLU A 96 5.28 20.56 -29.99
C GLU A 96 5.22 22.07 -30.02
N THR A 97 5.14 22.72 -28.85
CA THR A 97 5.31 24.16 -28.71
C THR A 97 6.78 24.51 -28.47
N VAL A 98 7.40 25.24 -29.38
CA VAL A 98 8.74 25.79 -29.19
C VAL A 98 8.61 27.20 -28.60
N ALA A 99 8.94 27.36 -27.32
CA ALA A 99 8.73 28.59 -26.57
C ALA A 99 9.28 29.81 -27.29
N ARG A 100 8.46 30.87 -27.41
CA ARG A 100 8.76 32.15 -28.07
C ARG A 100 9.09 32.08 -29.56
N ARG A 101 9.05 30.90 -30.20
CA ARG A 101 9.41 30.72 -31.63
C ARG A 101 8.23 30.29 -32.49
N GLY A 102 7.50 29.24 -32.10
CA GLY A 102 6.42 28.70 -32.94
C GLY A 102 6.02 27.28 -32.56
N TYR A 103 5.70 26.49 -33.55
CA TYR A 103 5.24 25.11 -33.39
C TYR A 103 6.01 24.19 -34.32
N ARG A 104 6.16 22.90 -33.94
CA ARG A 104 6.86 21.90 -34.72
C ARG A 104 6.06 20.62 -34.76
N PHE A 105 5.99 19.97 -35.94
CA PHE A 105 5.45 18.63 -36.05
C PHE A 105 6.54 17.60 -35.71
N ILE A 106 6.31 16.76 -34.72
CA ILE A 106 7.29 15.78 -34.20
C ILE A 106 6.90 14.34 -34.51
N GLY A 107 5.76 14.08 -35.18
CA GLY A 107 5.33 12.75 -35.56
C GLY A 107 6.10 12.24 -36.80
N ASN A 108 6.31 10.92 -36.88
CA ASN A 108 6.86 10.28 -38.11
C ASN A 108 5.81 10.29 -39.20
N THR A 109 6.16 10.86 -40.35
CA THR A 109 5.28 10.93 -41.57
C THR A 109 5.71 9.92 -42.62
N GLU A 110 4.72 9.21 -43.18
CA GLU A 110 4.92 8.34 -44.38
C GLU A 110 4.32 9.03 -45.59
N MET A 111 5.17 9.36 -46.58
CA MET A 111 4.75 9.86 -47.89
C MET A 111 4.82 8.74 -48.91
N PRO A 112 3.86 8.61 -49.86
CA PRO A 112 3.96 7.64 -50.93
C PRO A 112 5.11 7.99 -51.89
N ALA A 113 6.05 7.06 -52.07
CA ALA A 113 7.17 7.24 -52.99
C ALA A 113 6.70 7.27 -54.43
N ALA A 114 7.14 8.28 -55.19
CA ALA A 114 6.90 8.41 -56.63
C ALA A 114 7.52 7.23 -57.42
N THR A 115 6.71 6.56 -58.22
CA THR A 115 7.11 5.45 -59.07
C THR A 115 7.98 5.94 -60.20
N SER A 116 9.27 5.64 -60.18
CA SER A 116 10.20 5.80 -61.30
C SER A 116 10.17 4.54 -62.18
N SER A 117 9.80 4.71 -63.46
CA SER A 117 9.80 3.66 -64.48
C SER A 117 11.23 3.30 -64.91
N ALA A 118 11.66 2.07 -64.70
CA ALA A 118 12.91 1.54 -65.22
C ALA A 118 12.63 0.41 -66.24
N ARG A 119 13.24 0.55 -67.46
CA ARG A 119 13.22 -0.37 -68.61
C ARG A 119 13.85 -1.72 -68.24
N PRO A 120 13.43 -2.83 -68.90
CA PRO A 120 13.93 -4.17 -68.60
C PRO A 120 15.34 -4.42 -69.23
N ARG A 121 16.24 -4.95 -68.36
CA ARG A 121 17.55 -5.51 -68.76
C ARG A 121 17.51 -7.05 -68.83
N PRO A 122 18.37 -7.69 -69.59
CA PRO A 122 18.24 -9.10 -70.00
C PRO A 122 18.64 -10.08 -68.87
N ARG A 123 17.98 -11.23 -68.85
CA ARG A 123 18.19 -12.33 -67.92
C ARG A 123 19.58 -12.91 -68.00
N GLN A 124 20.43 -12.76 -67.04
CA GLN A 124 21.60 -13.60 -66.79
C GLN A 124 21.20 -14.83 -65.92
N ARG A 125 21.60 -16.02 -66.40
CA ARG A 125 21.42 -17.29 -65.69
C ARG A 125 22.32 -17.27 -64.39
N LEU A 126 21.71 -17.26 -63.25
CA LEU A 126 22.43 -17.41 -61.94
C LEU A 126 23.00 -18.85 -61.88
N SER A 127 24.26 -18.98 -61.46
CA SER A 127 24.89 -20.27 -61.16
C SER A 127 24.27 -20.82 -59.85
N LEU A 128 24.20 -22.16 -59.71
CA LEU A 128 23.64 -22.86 -58.54
C LEU A 128 24.22 -22.35 -57.18
N ARG A 129 25.44 -21.87 -57.20
CA ARG A 129 26.16 -21.35 -56.04
C ARG A 129 25.59 -20.00 -55.57
N ASN A 130 25.13 -19.14 -56.49
CA ASN A 130 24.50 -17.86 -56.15
C ASN A 130 23.04 -18.05 -55.67
N ALA A 131 22.33 -19.09 -56.15
CA ALA A 131 20.99 -19.44 -55.68
C ALA A 131 21.00 -19.94 -54.25
N LEU A 132 22.03 -20.68 -53.82
CA LEU A 132 22.22 -21.13 -52.43
C LEU A 132 22.55 -19.95 -51.47
N VAL A 133 23.35 -19.00 -51.92
CA VAL A 133 23.68 -17.80 -51.12
C VAL A 133 22.45 -16.90 -50.96
N VAL A 134 21.65 -16.70 -52.00
CA VAL A 134 20.40 -15.95 -51.93
C VAL A 134 19.36 -16.67 -51.06
N GLY A 135 19.29 -18.01 -51.11
CA GLY A 135 18.46 -18.82 -50.25
C GLY A 135 18.84 -18.67 -48.76
N LEU A 136 20.13 -18.70 -48.45
CA LEU A 136 20.64 -18.49 -47.09
C LEU A 136 20.37 -17.05 -46.58
N ILE A 137 20.49 -16.04 -47.43
CA ILE A 137 20.18 -14.66 -47.08
C ILE A 137 18.67 -14.48 -46.83
N VAL A 138 17.82 -15.09 -47.67
CA VAL A 138 16.36 -15.06 -47.49
C VAL A 138 15.95 -15.80 -46.20
N CYS A 139 16.55 -16.95 -45.89
CA CYS A 139 16.33 -17.64 -44.61
C CYS A 139 16.84 -16.83 -43.43
N ALA A 140 18.00 -16.20 -43.51
CA ALA A 140 18.53 -15.34 -42.48
C ALA A 140 17.65 -14.09 -42.24
N LEU A 141 17.15 -13.48 -43.33
CA LEU A 141 16.21 -12.37 -43.24
C LEU A 141 14.82 -12.79 -42.73
N ALA A 142 14.36 -14.00 -43.07
CA ALA A 142 13.13 -14.57 -42.53
C ALA A 142 13.28 -14.89 -41.01
N LEU A 143 14.41 -15.47 -40.61
CA LEU A 143 14.73 -15.69 -39.19
C LEU A 143 14.93 -14.37 -38.42
N LEU A 144 15.56 -13.39 -39.05
CA LEU A 144 15.69 -12.04 -38.49
C LEU A 144 14.32 -11.35 -38.38
N SER A 145 13.47 -11.50 -39.38
CA SER A 145 12.09 -10.99 -39.38
C SER A 145 11.23 -11.71 -38.34
N LEU A 146 11.37 -13.02 -38.18
CA LEU A 146 10.74 -13.80 -37.10
C LEU A 146 11.30 -13.42 -35.72
N TYR A 147 12.60 -13.21 -35.61
CA TYR A 147 13.25 -12.70 -34.39
C TYR A 147 12.77 -11.28 -34.07
N TYR A 148 12.73 -10.37 -35.04
CA TYR A 148 12.19 -9.01 -34.87
C TYR A 148 10.67 -8.96 -34.67
N SER A 149 9.89 -9.89 -35.24
CA SER A 149 8.46 -9.99 -34.95
C SER A 149 8.19 -10.59 -33.56
N HIS A 150 9.07 -11.50 -33.12
CA HIS A 150 9.02 -12.06 -31.78
C HIS A 150 9.56 -11.09 -30.71
N SER A 151 10.56 -10.27 -31.05
CA SER A 151 11.10 -9.20 -30.22
C SER A 151 10.31 -7.88 -30.30
N ARG A 152 9.48 -7.70 -31.32
CA ARG A 152 8.38 -6.72 -31.33
C ARG A 152 7.19 -7.32 -30.55
N GLY A 153 7.45 -7.72 -29.31
CA GLY A 153 6.41 -7.82 -28.32
C GLY A 153 5.56 -6.56 -28.43
N SER A 154 4.28 -6.73 -28.65
CA SER A 154 3.20 -5.75 -28.62
C SER A 154 3.64 -4.47 -27.94
N LYS A 155 3.52 -3.30 -28.59
CA LYS A 155 3.64 -1.99 -27.91
C LYS A 155 2.62 -2.00 -26.78
N THR A 156 3.09 -2.43 -25.63
CA THR A 156 2.30 -2.56 -24.43
C THR A 156 2.00 -1.17 -23.95
N GLY A 157 0.73 -0.82 -23.88
CA GLY A 157 0.31 0.43 -23.25
C GLY A 157 0.98 0.55 -21.87
N GLN A 158 1.40 1.73 -21.50
CA GLN A 158 1.87 1.98 -20.13
C GLN A 158 0.77 1.59 -19.13
N PRO A 159 1.13 1.09 -17.94
CA PRO A 159 0.16 0.83 -16.89
C PRO A 159 -0.70 2.08 -16.65
N THR A 160 -2.01 1.93 -16.71
CA THR A 160 -2.96 3.03 -16.47
C THR A 160 -3.71 2.72 -15.19
N VAL A 161 -3.65 3.65 -14.23
CA VAL A 161 -4.31 3.49 -12.92
C VAL A 161 -5.62 4.26 -12.92
N ILE A 162 -6.72 3.58 -12.65
CA ILE A 162 -8.05 4.17 -12.55
C ILE A 162 -8.75 3.78 -11.25
N PRO A 163 -9.48 4.70 -10.59
CA PRO A 163 -10.32 4.35 -9.45
C PRO A 163 -11.55 3.57 -9.92
N VAL A 164 -11.87 2.46 -9.24
CA VAL A 164 -13.02 1.61 -9.59
C VAL A 164 -14.12 1.70 -8.53
N VAL A 165 -13.77 1.77 -7.24
CA VAL A 165 -14.73 1.93 -6.14
C VAL A 165 -14.25 3.04 -5.22
N THR A 166 -14.96 4.17 -5.20
CA THR A 166 -14.61 5.39 -4.44
C THR A 166 -15.69 5.82 -3.45
N ASN A 167 -16.73 5.00 -3.27
CA ASN A 167 -17.79 5.27 -2.30
C ASN A 167 -17.21 5.48 -0.89
N VAL A 168 -17.88 6.28 -0.07
CA VAL A 168 -17.48 6.50 1.33
C VAL A 168 -17.43 5.19 2.11
N GLY A 169 -16.44 5.05 2.99
CA GLY A 169 -16.26 3.90 3.86
C GLY A 169 -15.07 3.00 3.49
N GLU A 170 -14.90 1.97 4.27
CA GLU A 170 -13.78 1.05 4.19
C GLU A 170 -14.08 -0.11 3.25
N LYS A 171 -13.18 -0.38 2.32
CA LYS A 171 -13.22 -1.50 1.39
C LYS A 171 -11.92 -2.27 1.50
N TYR A 172 -12.03 -3.60 1.52
CA TYR A 172 -10.90 -4.50 1.68
C TYR A 172 -11.01 -5.71 0.75
N THR A 173 -9.90 -6.38 0.59
CA THR A 173 -9.77 -7.69 -0.05
C THR A 173 -10.43 -7.78 -1.44
N PRO A 174 -10.04 -6.90 -2.39
CA PRO A 174 -10.58 -6.94 -3.74
C PRO A 174 -10.11 -8.20 -4.47
N SER A 175 -11.01 -8.84 -5.21
CA SER A 175 -10.72 -10.03 -6.00
C SER A 175 -11.33 -9.91 -7.39
N LEU A 176 -10.50 -10.01 -8.43
CA LEU A 176 -10.98 -10.02 -9.81
C LEU A 176 -11.53 -11.39 -10.20
N SER A 177 -12.64 -11.40 -10.94
CA SER A 177 -13.16 -12.61 -11.59
C SER A 177 -12.14 -13.18 -12.60
N PRO A 178 -12.23 -14.48 -12.95
CA PRO A 178 -11.29 -15.08 -13.90
C PRO A 178 -11.21 -14.38 -15.26
N ASP A 179 -12.33 -13.80 -15.72
CA ASP A 179 -12.41 -13.00 -16.96
C ASP A 179 -11.96 -11.54 -16.77
N GLY A 180 -11.67 -11.12 -15.53
CA GLY A 180 -11.27 -9.76 -15.17
C GLY A 180 -12.37 -8.70 -15.34
N GLN A 181 -13.63 -9.09 -15.60
CA GLN A 181 -14.72 -8.14 -15.84
C GLN A 181 -15.52 -7.78 -14.58
N HIS A 182 -15.42 -8.61 -13.53
CA HIS A 182 -16.11 -8.40 -12.27
C HIS A 182 -15.11 -8.27 -11.13
N LEU A 183 -15.49 -7.49 -10.14
CA LEU A 183 -14.72 -7.25 -8.93
C LEU A 183 -15.59 -7.63 -7.73
N ALA A 184 -15.12 -8.55 -6.89
CA ALA A 184 -15.67 -8.82 -5.57
C ALA A 184 -14.84 -8.10 -4.50
N PHE A 185 -15.46 -7.58 -3.45
CA PHE A 185 -14.76 -6.87 -2.36
C PHE A 185 -15.63 -6.83 -1.10
N ALA A 186 -15.00 -6.72 0.06
CA ALA A 186 -15.66 -6.43 1.31
C ALA A 186 -15.84 -4.91 1.49
N TRP A 187 -17.02 -4.46 1.92
CA TRP A 187 -17.31 -3.05 2.17
C TRP A 187 -18.25 -2.88 3.37
N ASN A 188 -17.95 -1.89 4.23
CA ASN A 188 -18.78 -1.57 5.40
C ASN A 188 -20.00 -0.67 5.08
N GLY A 189 -20.24 -0.37 3.81
CA GLY A 189 -21.39 0.46 3.39
C GLY A 189 -21.29 1.92 3.80
N GLY A 190 -20.11 2.39 4.28
CA GLY A 190 -19.86 3.77 4.71
C GLY A 190 -20.22 4.06 6.17
N THR A 191 -20.95 3.17 6.85
CA THR A 191 -21.37 3.41 8.23
C THR A 191 -21.46 2.11 9.01
N GLY A 192 -20.57 1.90 9.96
CA GLY A 192 -20.70 0.83 10.95
C GLY A 192 -19.61 -0.25 10.88
N PRO A 193 -19.63 -1.18 11.84
CA PRO A 193 -18.60 -2.20 12.00
C PRO A 193 -18.82 -3.46 11.16
N HIS A 194 -19.93 -3.56 10.43
CA HIS A 194 -20.27 -4.73 9.62
C HIS A 194 -19.74 -4.60 8.20
N PHE A 195 -19.10 -5.64 7.72
CA PHE A 195 -18.66 -5.74 6.34
C PHE A 195 -19.51 -6.76 5.60
N SER A 196 -19.83 -6.47 4.36
CA SER A 196 -20.55 -7.39 3.46
C SER A 196 -19.77 -7.54 2.15
N ILE A 197 -19.97 -8.66 1.48
CA ILE A 197 -19.39 -8.88 0.16
C ILE A 197 -20.25 -8.18 -0.89
N TYR A 198 -19.60 -7.40 -1.72
CA TYR A 198 -20.17 -6.72 -2.89
C TYR A 198 -19.52 -7.22 -4.18
N VAL A 199 -20.27 -7.19 -5.25
CA VAL A 199 -19.80 -7.47 -6.61
C VAL A 199 -20.11 -6.28 -7.50
N LYS A 200 -19.16 -5.91 -8.35
CA LYS A 200 -19.26 -4.79 -9.29
C LYS A 200 -18.75 -5.22 -10.67
N ILE A 201 -19.41 -4.78 -11.71
CA ILE A 201 -18.87 -4.88 -13.08
C ILE A 201 -17.85 -3.76 -13.26
N VAL A 202 -16.66 -4.09 -13.70
CA VAL A 202 -15.59 -3.10 -13.96
C VAL A 202 -16.06 -2.14 -15.06
N GLY A 203 -15.99 -0.83 -14.78
CA GLY A 203 -16.44 0.21 -15.71
C GLY A 203 -17.89 0.67 -15.49
N THR A 204 -18.66 0.08 -14.55
CA THR A 204 -19.98 0.57 -14.13
C THR A 204 -19.90 1.32 -12.80
N GLU A 205 -20.93 2.07 -12.43
CA GLU A 205 -20.95 2.77 -11.13
C GLU A 205 -21.59 1.91 -10.02
N GLU A 206 -22.51 1.03 -10.35
CA GLU A 206 -23.27 0.25 -9.39
C GLU A 206 -22.49 -0.93 -8.83
N SER A 207 -22.68 -1.19 -7.52
CA SER A 207 -22.18 -2.38 -6.80
C SER A 207 -23.36 -3.15 -6.23
N LEU A 208 -23.43 -4.45 -6.49
CA LEU A 208 -24.44 -5.34 -5.96
C LEU A 208 -23.97 -5.91 -4.61
N ARG A 209 -24.75 -5.69 -3.55
CA ARG A 209 -24.50 -6.35 -2.27
C ARG A 209 -24.90 -7.83 -2.38
N LEU A 210 -23.94 -8.71 -2.18
CA LEU A 210 -24.14 -10.15 -2.33
C LEU A 210 -24.58 -10.80 -1.00
N THR A 211 -23.91 -10.47 0.11
CA THR A 211 -24.26 -11.00 1.44
C THR A 211 -25.11 -10.00 2.23
N LYS A 212 -26.11 -10.50 2.97
CA LYS A 212 -27.17 -9.66 3.58
C LYS A 212 -27.20 -9.70 5.10
N GLU A 213 -26.52 -10.63 5.74
CA GLU A 213 -26.50 -10.75 7.18
C GLU A 213 -25.74 -9.60 7.86
N ALA A 214 -26.07 -9.34 9.13
CA ALA A 214 -25.33 -8.42 9.97
C ALA A 214 -24.11 -9.15 10.57
N SER A 215 -23.14 -9.44 9.72
CA SER A 215 -21.90 -10.19 9.98
C SER A 215 -20.69 -9.37 9.56
N ILE A 216 -19.51 -9.91 9.77
CA ILE A 216 -18.27 -9.42 9.19
C ILE A 216 -17.85 -10.42 8.12
N ASP A 217 -18.13 -10.07 6.87
CA ASP A 217 -17.77 -10.87 5.71
C ASP A 217 -16.57 -10.27 5.00
N PHE A 218 -15.52 -11.06 4.74
CA PHE A 218 -14.24 -10.58 4.20
C PHE A 218 -13.54 -11.66 3.38
N ASN A 219 -12.43 -11.29 2.71
CA ASN A 219 -11.62 -12.16 1.84
C ASN A 219 -12.42 -12.88 0.76
N PRO A 220 -13.24 -12.18 -0.07
CA PRO A 220 -13.91 -12.82 -1.18
C PRO A 220 -12.91 -13.26 -2.24
N VAL A 221 -13.02 -14.51 -2.70
CA VAL A 221 -12.22 -15.04 -3.81
C VAL A 221 -13.12 -15.77 -4.81
N TRP A 222 -12.91 -15.49 -6.09
CA TRP A 222 -13.65 -16.12 -7.18
C TRP A 222 -13.21 -17.55 -7.42
N SER A 223 -14.18 -18.45 -7.66
CA SER A 223 -13.86 -19.77 -8.22
C SER A 223 -13.26 -19.61 -9.64
N PRO A 224 -12.36 -20.50 -10.07
CA PRO A 224 -11.71 -20.41 -11.37
C PRO A 224 -12.70 -20.45 -12.57
N ASP A 225 -13.87 -21.02 -12.37
CA ASP A 225 -14.94 -21.05 -13.38
C ASP A 225 -15.87 -19.81 -13.34
N GLY A 226 -15.64 -18.89 -12.39
CA GLY A 226 -16.39 -17.64 -12.23
C GLY A 226 -17.82 -17.79 -11.70
N ARG A 227 -18.25 -18.99 -11.29
CA ARG A 227 -19.64 -19.24 -10.87
C ARG A 227 -19.87 -18.98 -9.37
N TYR A 228 -18.82 -19.04 -8.56
CA TYR A 228 -18.92 -18.92 -7.11
C TYR A 228 -17.91 -17.92 -6.55
N ILE A 229 -18.24 -17.40 -5.37
CA ILE A 229 -17.34 -16.62 -4.53
C ILE A 229 -17.25 -17.32 -3.17
N ALA A 230 -16.03 -17.69 -2.76
CA ALA A 230 -15.77 -18.12 -1.39
C ALA A 230 -15.38 -16.90 -0.55
N PHE A 231 -15.76 -16.87 0.73
CA PHE A 231 -15.44 -15.76 1.63
C PHE A 231 -15.41 -16.24 3.08
N CYS A 232 -14.75 -15.46 3.94
CA CYS A 232 -14.72 -15.67 5.37
C CYS A 232 -15.84 -14.90 6.06
N ARG A 233 -16.41 -15.44 7.13
CA ARG A 233 -17.48 -14.82 7.94
C ARG A 233 -17.21 -14.95 9.42
N ILE A 234 -17.44 -13.86 10.14
CA ILE A 234 -17.60 -13.83 11.60
C ILE A 234 -19.04 -13.45 11.92
N LEU A 235 -19.74 -14.32 12.62
CA LEU A 235 -21.12 -14.11 13.03
C LEU A 235 -21.31 -14.59 14.47
N LYS A 236 -21.65 -13.68 15.38
CA LYS A 236 -21.94 -13.99 16.81
C LYS A 236 -20.83 -14.80 17.51
N GLY A 237 -19.56 -14.55 17.18
CA GLY A 237 -18.41 -15.25 17.74
C GLY A 237 -18.08 -16.60 17.06
N GLU A 238 -18.89 -17.05 16.09
CA GLU A 238 -18.59 -18.19 15.23
C GLU A 238 -17.89 -17.70 13.97
N THR A 239 -16.91 -18.46 13.52
CA THR A 239 -16.13 -18.14 12.33
C THR A 239 -16.19 -19.28 11.32
N GLY A 240 -16.12 -18.94 10.02
CA GLY A 240 -16.16 -19.98 9.01
C GLY A 240 -15.95 -19.48 7.58
N ILE A 241 -15.73 -20.45 6.70
CA ILE A 241 -15.63 -20.24 5.25
C ILE A 241 -16.97 -20.58 4.61
N TYR A 242 -17.44 -19.67 3.77
CA TYR A 242 -18.72 -19.77 3.05
C TYR A 242 -18.49 -19.68 1.56
N ILE A 243 -19.42 -20.25 0.79
CA ILE A 243 -19.46 -20.14 -0.68
C ILE A 243 -20.87 -19.65 -1.07
N ILE A 244 -20.91 -18.69 -1.99
CA ILE A 244 -22.14 -18.12 -2.55
C ILE A 244 -22.05 -18.10 -4.07
N PRO A 245 -23.17 -18.33 -4.83
CA PRO A 245 -23.19 -18.11 -6.26
C PRO A 245 -22.90 -16.63 -6.60
N ALA A 246 -22.04 -16.39 -7.59
CA ALA A 246 -21.63 -15.03 -7.98
C ALA A 246 -22.77 -14.16 -8.50
N SER A 247 -23.83 -14.78 -9.03
CA SER A 247 -25.06 -14.12 -9.53
C SER A 247 -26.11 -13.82 -8.46
N SER A 248 -25.82 -14.04 -7.20
CA SER A 248 -26.68 -14.07 -6.03
C SER A 248 -27.36 -15.44 -5.79
N GLY A 249 -27.69 -15.71 -4.54
CA GLY A 249 -28.34 -16.98 -4.16
C GLY A 249 -28.13 -17.31 -2.67
N THR A 250 -28.36 -18.55 -2.31
CA THR A 250 -28.17 -19.03 -0.95
C THR A 250 -26.71 -19.37 -0.71
N GLU A 251 -26.15 -18.79 0.34
CA GLU A 251 -24.80 -19.09 0.81
C GLU A 251 -24.74 -20.42 1.56
N ARG A 252 -23.63 -21.11 1.48
CA ARG A 252 -23.37 -22.39 2.13
C ARG A 252 -22.07 -22.34 2.91
N ARG A 253 -22.11 -22.66 4.21
CA ARG A 253 -20.90 -22.86 5.01
C ARG A 253 -20.20 -24.15 4.57
N VAL A 254 -18.93 -24.07 4.22
CA VAL A 254 -18.11 -25.23 3.81
C VAL A 254 -17.13 -25.66 4.89
N ARG A 255 -16.78 -24.72 5.80
CA ARG A 255 -15.88 -25.05 6.92
C ARG A 255 -16.15 -24.11 8.09
N GLU A 256 -16.14 -24.65 9.30
CA GLU A 256 -15.96 -23.92 10.55
C GLU A 256 -14.49 -23.71 10.81
N THR A 257 -14.09 -22.54 11.30
CA THR A 257 -12.71 -22.16 11.58
C THR A 257 -12.54 -21.82 13.06
N LEU A 258 -11.30 -21.79 13.54
CA LEU A 258 -10.97 -21.57 14.94
C LEU A 258 -10.39 -20.14 15.20
N TRP A 259 -10.61 -19.20 14.30
CA TRP A 259 -10.20 -17.81 14.55
C TRP A 259 -10.91 -17.26 15.79
N GLN A 260 -10.19 -16.49 16.63
CA GLN A 260 -10.73 -16.05 17.93
C GLN A 260 -10.90 -14.54 18.07
N ASP A 261 -10.53 -13.73 17.06
CA ASP A 261 -10.63 -12.29 17.21
C ASP A 261 -12.07 -11.81 17.15
N GLN A 262 -12.49 -11.19 18.26
CA GLN A 262 -13.82 -10.58 18.38
C GLN A 262 -13.83 -9.13 17.89
N ASP A 263 -12.66 -8.50 17.72
CA ASP A 263 -12.54 -7.17 17.12
C ASP A 263 -12.62 -7.31 15.59
N PRO A 264 -13.61 -6.69 14.94
CA PRO A 264 -13.79 -6.75 13.48
C PRO A 264 -12.56 -6.35 12.70
N TYR A 265 -11.77 -5.42 13.20
CA TYR A 265 -10.58 -4.92 12.54
C TYR A 265 -9.38 -5.83 12.75
N LEU A 266 -9.19 -6.36 13.95
CA LEU A 266 -8.14 -7.37 14.20
C LEU A 266 -8.44 -8.64 13.40
N ALA A 267 -9.71 -9.02 13.25
CA ALA A 267 -10.11 -10.15 12.45
C ALA A 267 -9.81 -9.98 10.96
N LEU A 268 -10.01 -8.80 10.38
CA LEU A 268 -9.59 -8.50 9.00
C LEU A 268 -8.08 -8.69 8.81
N PHE A 269 -7.30 -8.48 9.86
CA PHE A 269 -5.84 -8.57 9.86
C PHE A 269 -5.30 -9.94 10.24
N SER A 270 -5.96 -10.65 11.13
CA SER A 270 -5.49 -11.92 11.70
C SER A 270 -6.14 -13.15 11.08
N ALA A 271 -7.35 -13.02 10.54
CA ALA A 271 -8.14 -14.12 9.97
C ALA A 271 -7.70 -14.52 8.55
N GLY A 272 -6.47 -14.39 8.24
CA GLY A 272 -5.69 -14.80 7.08
C GLY A 272 -6.43 -15.12 5.78
N GLY A 273 -5.86 -14.74 4.65
CA GLY A 273 -6.42 -14.85 3.30
C GLY A 273 -7.02 -16.21 2.93
N LEU A 274 -7.77 -16.18 1.86
CA LEU A 274 -8.40 -17.34 1.24
C LEU A 274 -7.98 -17.37 -0.23
N SER A 275 -7.55 -18.52 -0.75
CA SER A 275 -7.17 -18.66 -2.15
C SER A 275 -7.73 -19.94 -2.74
N TRP A 276 -8.18 -19.86 -3.98
CA TRP A 276 -8.73 -21.00 -4.72
C TRP A 276 -7.67 -21.57 -5.65
N SER A 277 -7.51 -22.92 -5.64
CA SER A 277 -6.62 -23.57 -6.60
C SER A 277 -7.09 -23.34 -8.04
N PRO A 278 -6.19 -23.20 -9.03
CA PRO A 278 -6.57 -22.93 -10.42
C PRO A 278 -7.48 -24.01 -11.05
N ASP A 279 -7.42 -25.25 -10.54
CA ASP A 279 -8.29 -26.36 -10.99
C ASP A 279 -9.67 -26.37 -10.29
N GLY A 280 -9.89 -25.47 -9.33
CA GLY A 280 -11.16 -25.33 -8.61
C GLY A 280 -11.43 -26.35 -7.52
N LYS A 281 -10.48 -27.25 -7.20
CA LYS A 281 -10.73 -28.36 -6.28
C LYS A 281 -10.35 -28.07 -4.82
N LEU A 282 -9.43 -27.14 -4.60
CA LEU A 282 -8.91 -26.84 -3.28
C LEU A 282 -9.14 -25.36 -2.91
N LEU A 283 -9.37 -25.12 -1.61
CA LEU A 283 -9.26 -23.81 -0.99
C LEU A 283 -8.08 -23.84 -0.01
N ALA A 284 -7.12 -22.94 -0.18
CA ALA A 284 -6.08 -22.67 0.82
C ALA A 284 -6.60 -21.61 1.79
N PHE A 285 -6.39 -21.82 3.08
CA PHE A 285 -6.83 -20.88 4.12
C PHE A 285 -5.92 -20.98 5.34
N SER A 286 -5.92 -19.95 6.15
CA SER A 286 -5.22 -19.91 7.42
C SER A 286 -6.17 -20.27 8.56
N ASP A 287 -5.72 -21.11 9.51
CA ASP A 287 -6.49 -21.46 10.70
C ASP A 287 -5.54 -21.93 11.83
N ARG A 288 -6.07 -22.08 13.02
CA ARG A 288 -5.41 -22.81 14.12
C ARG A 288 -5.70 -24.31 14.00
N ALA A 289 -4.75 -25.14 14.35
CA ALA A 289 -4.99 -26.60 14.36
C ALA A 289 -5.84 -27.03 15.57
N SER A 290 -5.81 -26.25 16.66
CA SER A 290 -6.67 -26.43 17.83
C SER A 290 -6.89 -25.10 18.55
N ARG A 291 -7.92 -25.06 19.44
CA ARG A 291 -8.21 -23.87 20.27
C ARG A 291 -7.08 -23.53 21.26
N ASN A 292 -6.21 -24.48 21.55
CA ASN A 292 -5.08 -24.32 22.46
C ASN A 292 -3.78 -23.88 21.76
N GLU A 293 -3.74 -23.90 20.43
CA GLU A 293 -2.59 -23.38 19.67
C GLU A 293 -2.68 -21.87 19.52
N ASN A 294 -1.60 -21.17 19.90
CA ASN A 294 -1.47 -19.73 19.68
C ASN A 294 -0.91 -19.37 18.30
N ALA A 295 -0.58 -20.37 17.48
CA ALA A 295 -0.03 -20.22 16.13
C ALA A 295 -1.09 -20.56 15.08
N SER A 296 -1.04 -19.93 13.93
CA SER A 296 -1.83 -20.31 12.75
C SER A 296 -0.98 -21.05 11.74
N SER A 297 -1.63 -21.84 10.91
CA SER A 297 -1.02 -22.60 9.82
C SER A 297 -1.86 -22.50 8.56
N ILE A 298 -1.26 -22.79 7.42
CA ILE A 298 -1.99 -22.90 6.17
C ILE A 298 -2.57 -24.33 6.05
N PHE A 299 -3.84 -24.38 5.70
CA PHE A 299 -4.59 -25.60 5.43
C PHE A 299 -5.11 -25.60 4.00
N LEU A 300 -5.33 -26.80 3.46
CA LEU A 300 -6.02 -27.04 2.19
C LEU A 300 -7.31 -27.80 2.45
N LEU A 301 -8.42 -27.23 2.02
CA LEU A 301 -9.75 -27.84 2.03
C LEU A 301 -10.08 -28.39 0.65
N SER A 302 -10.31 -29.69 0.54
CA SER A 302 -10.87 -30.31 -0.67
C SER A 302 -12.37 -30.05 -0.74
N LEU A 303 -12.82 -29.42 -1.82
CA LEU A 303 -14.24 -29.10 -2.00
C LEU A 303 -15.09 -30.32 -2.41
N ASP A 304 -14.48 -31.34 -2.98
CA ASP A 304 -15.12 -32.58 -3.39
C ASP A 304 -15.34 -33.53 -2.20
N SER A 305 -14.30 -33.72 -1.36
CA SER A 305 -14.31 -34.66 -0.23
C SER A 305 -14.59 -34.02 1.12
N SER A 306 -14.53 -32.68 1.21
CA SER A 306 -14.54 -31.91 2.47
C SER A 306 -13.37 -32.24 3.42
N GLU A 307 -12.34 -32.94 2.93
CA GLU A 307 -11.14 -33.26 3.69
C GLU A 307 -10.27 -32.03 3.86
N VAL A 308 -9.69 -31.88 5.07
CA VAL A 308 -8.76 -30.78 5.38
C VAL A 308 -7.39 -31.35 5.66
N ARG A 309 -6.37 -30.81 4.99
CA ARG A 309 -4.98 -31.15 5.17
C ARG A 309 -4.18 -29.94 5.59
N ARG A 310 -3.41 -30.08 6.68
CA ARG A 310 -2.46 -29.04 7.12
C ARG A 310 -1.27 -29.03 6.15
N LEU A 311 -0.95 -27.86 5.60
CA LEU A 311 0.13 -27.67 4.64
C LEU A 311 1.42 -27.18 5.31
N THR A 312 1.31 -26.25 6.26
CA THR A 312 2.45 -25.72 7.03
C THR A 312 2.33 -26.10 8.50
N SER A 313 3.46 -26.23 9.20
CA SER A 313 3.49 -26.65 10.59
C SER A 313 4.67 -26.01 11.31
N SER A 314 4.44 -24.90 11.97
CA SER A 314 5.41 -24.27 12.86
C SER A 314 4.75 -23.90 14.19
N PRO A 315 5.24 -24.37 15.32
CA PRO A 315 4.60 -24.16 16.61
C PRO A 315 4.68 -22.72 17.14
N SER A 316 5.52 -21.88 16.52
CA SER A 316 5.81 -20.53 16.99
C SER A 316 5.60 -19.44 15.95
N ARG A 317 5.01 -19.76 14.78
CA ARG A 317 4.74 -18.82 13.71
C ARG A 317 3.25 -18.68 13.42
N TRP A 318 2.87 -17.52 12.95
CA TRP A 318 1.55 -17.25 12.40
C TRP A 318 1.68 -17.23 10.87
N ASP A 319 1.16 -18.28 10.21
CA ASP A 319 1.13 -18.38 8.76
C ASP A 319 -0.24 -17.92 8.27
N PHE A 320 -0.28 -16.97 7.33
CA PHE A 320 -1.50 -16.33 6.86
C PHE A 320 -1.39 -15.86 5.40
N ASN A 321 -2.48 -15.37 4.82
CA ASN A 321 -2.59 -14.89 3.43
C ASN A 321 -2.02 -15.88 2.40
N PRO A 322 -2.52 -17.15 2.36
CA PRO A 322 -2.09 -18.08 1.33
C PRO A 322 -2.58 -17.67 -0.05
N GLU A 323 -1.73 -17.85 -1.07
CA GLU A 323 -2.11 -17.63 -2.47
C GLU A 323 -1.51 -18.72 -3.36
N PHE A 324 -2.37 -19.39 -4.14
CA PHE A 324 -1.92 -20.39 -5.10
C PHE A 324 -1.15 -19.75 -6.26
N SER A 325 -0.07 -20.38 -6.66
CA SER A 325 0.60 -20.05 -7.92
C SER A 325 -0.30 -20.31 -9.11
N PRO A 326 -0.11 -19.59 -10.24
CA PRO A 326 -0.93 -19.77 -11.45
C PRO A 326 -0.95 -21.19 -12.01
N ASP A 327 0.11 -21.97 -11.79
CA ASP A 327 0.21 -23.39 -12.18
C ASP A 327 -0.39 -24.36 -11.14
N GLY A 328 -0.82 -23.85 -9.97
CA GLY A 328 -1.42 -24.63 -8.89
C GLY A 328 -0.45 -25.56 -8.16
N GLN A 329 0.88 -25.45 -8.37
CA GLN A 329 1.85 -26.35 -7.77
C GLN A 329 2.43 -25.84 -6.44
N THR A 330 2.33 -24.55 -6.19
CA THR A 330 2.94 -23.87 -5.04
C THR A 330 1.93 -22.98 -4.35
N VAL A 331 2.04 -22.84 -3.03
CA VAL A 331 1.33 -21.82 -2.25
C VAL A 331 2.37 -20.84 -1.70
N ALA A 332 2.21 -19.55 -1.97
CA ALA A 332 2.91 -18.49 -1.27
C ALA A 332 2.10 -18.07 -0.05
N PHE A 333 2.76 -17.69 1.03
CA PHE A 333 2.10 -17.27 2.25
C PHE A 333 2.98 -16.32 3.06
N ALA A 334 2.34 -15.48 3.84
CA ALA A 334 2.98 -14.63 4.82
C ALA A 334 3.18 -15.39 6.14
N SER A 335 4.29 -15.17 6.82
CA SER A 335 4.61 -15.83 8.08
C SER A 335 5.36 -14.89 9.01
N GLY A 336 4.87 -14.76 10.25
CA GLY A 336 5.48 -13.96 11.31
C GLY A 336 5.53 -14.72 12.63
N ARG A 337 6.47 -14.39 13.52
CA ARG A 337 6.54 -15.04 14.84
C ARG A 337 5.49 -14.54 15.82
N GLN A 338 4.94 -13.35 15.57
CA GLN A 338 3.85 -12.76 16.34
C GLN A 338 3.15 -11.73 15.46
N ALA A 339 1.82 -11.65 15.53
CA ALA A 339 1.08 -10.67 14.74
C ALA A 339 1.63 -9.25 15.00
N GLY A 340 2.13 -8.57 13.97
CA GLY A 340 2.52 -7.16 14.04
C GLY A 340 3.98 -6.81 13.83
N PHE A 341 4.92 -7.78 13.79
CA PHE A 341 6.35 -7.48 13.59
C PHE A 341 6.95 -8.39 12.54
N ALA A 342 7.79 -7.80 11.66
CA ALA A 342 8.63 -8.45 10.67
C ALA A 342 8.03 -9.77 10.11
N VAL A 343 7.18 -9.61 9.12
CA VAL A 343 6.58 -10.70 8.37
C VAL A 343 7.54 -11.12 7.25
N SER A 344 7.67 -12.39 7.02
CA SER A 344 8.45 -12.98 5.92
C SER A 344 7.51 -13.68 4.95
N ILE A 345 7.83 -13.70 3.67
CA ILE A 345 7.09 -14.45 2.66
C ILE A 345 7.81 -15.76 2.37
N TYR A 346 7.05 -16.82 2.41
CA TYR A 346 7.49 -18.18 2.11
C TYR A 346 6.69 -18.75 0.93
N THR A 347 7.26 -19.78 0.32
CA THR A 347 6.57 -20.64 -0.63
C THR A 347 6.69 -22.09 -0.19
N VAL A 348 5.64 -22.88 -0.42
CA VAL A 348 5.60 -24.32 -0.12
C VAL A 348 4.91 -25.07 -1.25
N PRO A 349 5.40 -26.27 -1.66
CA PRO A 349 4.69 -27.09 -2.64
C PRO A 349 3.30 -27.50 -2.15
N VAL A 350 2.29 -27.52 -3.02
CA VAL A 350 0.93 -27.96 -2.68
C VAL A 350 0.92 -29.41 -2.18
N SER A 351 1.84 -30.26 -2.66
CA SER A 351 2.03 -31.62 -2.14
C SER A 351 2.57 -31.69 -0.71
N GLY A 352 2.99 -30.56 -0.15
CA GLY A 352 3.76 -30.48 1.09
C GLY A 352 5.26 -30.59 0.85
N GLY A 353 6.05 -30.37 1.88
CA GLY A 353 7.52 -30.46 1.82
C GLY A 353 8.21 -29.25 2.45
N VAL A 354 9.42 -28.94 1.97
CA VAL A 354 10.24 -27.88 2.55
C VAL A 354 9.72 -26.48 2.15
N GLU A 355 9.47 -25.66 3.15
CA GLU A 355 9.16 -24.25 2.97
C GLU A 355 10.41 -23.48 2.52
N ARG A 356 10.27 -22.63 1.52
CA ARG A 356 11.34 -21.78 1.01
C ARG A 356 11.07 -20.32 1.38
N LEU A 357 12.00 -19.69 2.09
CA LEU A 357 11.99 -18.27 2.34
C LEU A 357 12.20 -17.49 1.03
N LEU A 358 11.30 -16.57 0.70
CA LEU A 358 11.41 -15.70 -0.46
C LEU A 358 11.97 -14.32 -0.08
N ILE A 359 11.40 -13.70 0.94
CA ILE A 359 11.85 -12.41 1.48
C ILE A 359 11.65 -12.38 2.99
N SER A 360 12.62 -11.82 3.71
CA SER A 360 12.58 -11.68 5.17
C SER A 360 12.55 -10.21 5.59
N GLY A 361 11.96 -9.95 6.76
CA GLY A 361 12.06 -8.64 7.41
C GLY A 361 11.23 -7.53 6.79
N SER A 362 10.30 -7.84 5.90
CA SER A 362 9.30 -6.87 5.48
C SER A 362 8.26 -6.69 6.59
N SER A 363 7.79 -5.48 6.70
CA SER A 363 6.74 -5.14 7.62
C SER A 363 5.39 -5.53 7.02
N TYR A 364 4.41 -5.73 7.84
CA TYR A 364 3.01 -6.09 7.60
C TYR A 364 2.60 -6.27 6.13
N GLU A 365 2.51 -7.51 5.72
CA GLU A 365 2.17 -7.88 4.35
C GLU A 365 0.65 -8.08 4.23
N TRP A 366 -0.05 -7.02 3.83
CA TRP A 366 -1.49 -7.06 3.59
C TRP A 366 -1.79 -7.62 2.21
N GLY A 367 -1.91 -8.94 2.15
CA GLY A 367 -2.18 -9.64 0.91
C GLY A 367 -0.95 -9.76 0.00
N LEU A 368 -0.99 -10.71 -0.87
CA LEU A 368 0.01 -10.95 -1.92
C LEU A 368 -0.68 -11.49 -3.16
N ALA A 369 -0.13 -11.23 -4.33
CA ALA A 369 -0.66 -11.72 -5.58
C ALA A 369 0.47 -12.19 -6.52
N TRP A 370 0.30 -13.36 -7.13
CA TRP A 370 1.21 -13.85 -8.15
C TRP A 370 1.04 -13.08 -9.45
N THR A 371 2.15 -12.80 -10.13
CA THR A 371 2.09 -12.39 -11.53
C THR A 371 1.58 -13.57 -12.39
N PRO A 372 0.87 -13.30 -13.50
CA PRO A 372 0.25 -14.36 -14.31
C PRO A 372 1.23 -15.37 -14.89
N ASP A 373 2.49 -14.99 -15.06
CA ASP A 373 3.58 -15.86 -15.54
C ASP A 373 4.23 -16.67 -14.41
N GLY A 374 3.80 -16.47 -13.16
CA GLY A 374 4.30 -17.16 -11.98
C GLY A 374 5.76 -16.85 -11.61
N ARG A 375 6.33 -15.76 -12.12
CA ARG A 375 7.74 -15.42 -11.88
C ARG A 375 7.95 -14.52 -10.69
N ASP A 376 6.97 -13.70 -10.36
CA ASP A 376 7.06 -12.69 -9.33
C ASP A 376 5.83 -12.71 -8.43
N ILE A 377 5.96 -12.11 -7.25
CA ILE A 377 4.85 -11.82 -6.34
C ILE A 377 4.78 -10.31 -6.15
N VAL A 378 3.57 -9.76 -6.23
CA VAL A 378 3.28 -8.36 -5.88
C VAL A 378 2.73 -8.34 -4.45
N LEU A 379 3.30 -7.46 -3.62
CA LEU A 379 2.93 -7.30 -2.22
C LEU A 379 3.15 -5.86 -1.77
N PRO A 380 2.49 -5.39 -0.70
CA PRO A 380 2.76 -4.08 -0.11
C PRO A 380 4.02 -4.08 0.75
N ASP A 381 4.70 -2.94 0.84
CA ASP A 381 5.81 -2.69 1.76
C ASP A 381 5.38 -1.88 2.98
N SER A 382 4.16 -2.05 3.44
CA SER A 382 3.65 -1.30 4.58
C SER A 382 4.13 -1.89 5.90
N ALA A 383 4.56 -1.02 6.80
CA ALA A 383 5.16 -1.42 8.06
C ALA A 383 4.19 -1.53 9.24
N TRP A 384 3.02 -0.95 9.14
CA TRP A 384 2.02 -0.91 10.22
C TRP A 384 0.62 -0.74 9.64
N THR A 385 -0.38 -1.17 10.39
CA THR A 385 -1.80 -1.14 10.01
C THR A 385 -2.31 0.24 9.55
N LEU A 386 -1.68 1.32 9.98
CA LEU A 386 -2.09 2.70 9.67
C LEU A 386 -1.05 3.48 8.85
N ASN A 387 -0.03 2.80 8.32
CA ASN A 387 1.01 3.39 7.48
C ASN A 387 1.13 2.61 6.18
N PRO A 388 0.17 2.73 5.25
CA PRO A 388 0.27 2.06 3.96
C PRO A 388 1.51 2.56 3.21
N GLY A 389 2.29 1.61 2.68
CA GLY A 389 3.50 1.87 1.94
C GLY A 389 3.28 1.89 0.43
N TRP A 390 4.11 1.14 -0.29
CA TRP A 390 4.02 1.01 -1.75
C TRP A 390 3.88 -0.45 -2.14
N LEU A 391 3.25 -0.71 -3.27
CA LEU A 391 3.31 -2.04 -3.87
C LEU A 391 4.71 -2.29 -4.45
N ARG A 392 5.25 -3.48 -4.16
CA ARG A 392 6.51 -3.99 -4.68
C ARG A 392 6.31 -5.27 -5.46
N ARG A 393 7.21 -5.50 -6.40
CA ARG A 393 7.35 -6.76 -7.13
C ARG A 393 8.57 -7.49 -6.59
N VAL A 394 8.41 -8.74 -6.18
CA VAL A 394 9.46 -9.60 -5.60
C VAL A 394 9.71 -10.79 -6.52
N PRO A 395 10.91 -10.91 -7.13
CA PRO A 395 11.24 -12.02 -8.00
C PRO A 395 11.39 -13.33 -7.23
N LEU A 396 10.75 -14.43 -7.69
CA LEU A 396 10.88 -15.74 -7.08
C LEU A 396 12.30 -16.34 -7.19
N ARG A 397 13.06 -15.94 -8.17
CA ARG A 397 14.44 -16.39 -8.37
C ARG A 397 15.46 -15.72 -7.44
N GLY A 398 15.00 -14.80 -6.61
CA GLY A 398 15.82 -13.92 -5.80
C GLY A 398 16.20 -12.66 -6.56
N GLY A 399 16.56 -11.61 -5.84
CA GLY A 399 16.86 -10.27 -6.33
C GLY A 399 16.24 -9.23 -5.42
N GLU A 400 16.60 -7.96 -5.63
CA GLU A 400 16.02 -6.85 -4.87
C GLU A 400 14.55 -6.62 -5.27
N PRO A 401 13.65 -6.42 -4.29
CA PRO A 401 12.27 -6.06 -4.57
C PRO A 401 12.17 -4.74 -5.32
N GLU A 402 11.44 -4.73 -6.43
CA GLU A 402 11.22 -3.55 -7.24
C GLU A 402 9.97 -2.81 -6.79
N ARG A 403 10.09 -1.50 -6.50
CA ARG A 403 8.95 -0.63 -6.22
C ARG A 403 8.18 -0.34 -7.50
N LEU A 404 6.88 -0.58 -7.52
CA LEU A 404 6.04 -0.24 -8.66
C LEU A 404 5.89 1.28 -8.75
N GLN A 405 5.86 1.83 -9.98
CA GLN A 405 5.68 3.27 -10.23
C GLN A 405 4.30 3.80 -9.82
N PHE A 406 3.38 2.91 -9.49
CA PHE A 406 2.04 3.14 -8.97
C PHE A 406 1.87 2.29 -7.69
N GLY A 407 0.73 2.42 -7.01
CA GLY A 407 0.45 1.64 -5.80
C GLY A 407 0.96 2.29 -4.52
N GLN A 408 1.13 3.62 -4.52
CA GLN A 408 1.29 4.37 -3.29
C GLN A 408 0.05 4.20 -2.41
N ASP A 409 0.26 4.01 -1.11
CA ASP A 409 -0.76 3.70 -0.12
C ASP A 409 -1.57 2.43 -0.46
N GLY A 410 -0.96 1.53 -1.26
CA GLY A 410 -1.58 0.32 -1.80
C GLY A 410 -1.39 -0.89 -0.92
N ILE A 411 -2.48 -1.64 -0.69
CA ILE A 411 -2.52 -2.92 0.02
C ILE A 411 -3.40 -3.91 -0.74
N GLU A 412 -3.35 -5.18 -0.38
CA GLU A 412 -4.23 -6.25 -0.87
C GLU A 412 -4.31 -6.34 -2.40
N PRO A 413 -3.20 -6.57 -3.08
CA PRO A 413 -3.21 -6.71 -4.53
C PRO A 413 -3.94 -8.00 -4.97
N SER A 414 -4.63 -7.95 -6.10
CA SER A 414 -5.19 -9.12 -6.80
C SER A 414 -4.96 -8.97 -8.29
N ILE A 415 -4.45 -10.02 -8.94
CA ILE A 415 -4.04 -9.97 -10.35
C ILE A 415 -4.77 -11.03 -11.14
N ARG A 416 -5.32 -10.64 -12.31
CA ARG A 416 -5.88 -11.56 -13.31
C ARG A 416 -5.56 -11.06 -14.72
N GLY A 417 -4.88 -11.89 -15.51
CA GLY A 417 -4.40 -11.49 -16.84
C GLY A 417 -3.49 -10.26 -16.77
N ASN A 418 -3.82 -9.22 -17.50
CA ASN A 418 -3.09 -7.94 -17.51
C ASN A 418 -3.70 -6.86 -16.61
N ARG A 419 -4.52 -7.25 -15.63
CA ARG A 419 -5.17 -6.36 -14.67
C ARG A 419 -4.70 -6.64 -13.25
N LEU A 420 -4.36 -5.58 -12.54
CA LEU A 420 -4.10 -5.61 -11.11
C LEU A 420 -5.09 -4.68 -10.43
N VAL A 421 -5.77 -5.15 -9.39
CA VAL A 421 -6.54 -4.30 -8.47
C VAL A 421 -5.85 -4.28 -7.12
N TYR A 422 -5.99 -3.17 -6.42
CA TYR A 422 -5.49 -3.01 -5.05
C TYR A 422 -6.34 -2.03 -4.28
N VAL A 423 -6.30 -2.11 -2.97
CA VAL A 423 -6.90 -1.12 -2.07
C VAL A 423 -5.91 0.01 -1.86
N ARG A 424 -6.30 1.24 -2.14
CA ARG A 424 -5.57 2.44 -1.73
C ARG A 424 -6.18 2.96 -0.43
N GLN A 425 -5.45 2.81 0.67
CA GLN A 425 -5.88 3.32 1.97
C GLN A 425 -5.64 4.82 2.11
N GLN A 426 -6.63 5.50 2.67
CA GLN A 426 -6.54 6.90 3.07
C GLN A 426 -6.72 6.97 4.59
N VAL A 427 -5.61 6.96 5.29
CA VAL A 427 -5.59 6.99 6.75
C VAL A 427 -5.19 8.37 7.22
N ASN A 428 -6.01 8.95 8.09
CA ASN A 428 -5.71 10.20 8.77
C ASN A 428 -5.80 9.98 10.28
N VAL A 429 -4.66 10.00 10.95
CA VAL A 429 -4.54 9.95 12.41
C VAL A 429 -4.06 11.30 12.87
N THR A 430 -4.79 11.89 13.80
CA THR A 430 -4.47 13.21 14.38
C THR A 430 -4.12 13.06 15.85
N THR A 431 -3.10 13.78 16.30
CA THR A 431 -2.83 13.97 17.71
C THR A 431 -3.67 15.13 18.22
N TRP A 432 -4.54 14.84 19.18
CA TRP A 432 -5.43 15.77 19.86
C TRP A 432 -4.85 16.18 21.20
N LYS A 433 -5.26 17.35 21.70
CA LYS A 433 -4.85 17.89 22.99
C LYS A 433 -6.07 18.26 23.82
N ARG A 434 -6.01 17.97 25.11
CA ARG A 434 -6.94 18.51 26.11
C ARG A 434 -6.17 19.13 27.28
N LYS A 435 -6.68 20.21 27.83
CA LYS A 435 -6.21 20.75 29.11
C LYS A 435 -6.79 19.90 30.23
N LEU A 436 -5.95 19.45 31.15
CA LEU A 436 -6.40 18.78 32.39
C LEU A 436 -6.79 19.83 33.41
N ASN A 437 -8.04 19.81 33.88
CA ASN A 437 -8.58 20.67 34.90
C ASN A 437 -8.32 20.05 36.31
N SER A 438 -8.28 18.70 36.37
CA SER A 438 -7.92 17.89 37.51
C SER A 438 -7.46 16.51 37.04
N LEU A 439 -7.15 15.58 37.93
CA LEU A 439 -6.76 14.21 37.59
C LEU A 439 -7.84 13.43 36.84
N VAL A 440 -9.11 13.78 37.05
CA VAL A 440 -10.28 13.08 36.51
C VAL A 440 -11.21 14.02 35.74
N SER A 441 -10.69 15.12 35.24
CA SER A 441 -11.45 16.07 34.42
C SER A 441 -10.56 16.77 33.39
N ALA A 442 -11.05 16.89 32.18
CA ALA A 442 -10.37 17.56 31.09
C ALA A 442 -11.27 18.60 30.40
N GLY A 443 -10.66 19.60 29.80
CA GLY A 443 -11.32 20.61 28.95
C GLY A 443 -11.78 20.05 27.61
N PRO A 444 -12.28 20.91 26.71
CA PRO A 444 -12.68 20.51 25.37
C PRO A 444 -11.49 19.99 24.55
N PRO A 445 -11.73 19.15 23.54
CA PRO A 445 -10.71 18.66 22.63
C PRO A 445 -10.22 19.76 21.69
N GLU A 446 -8.93 19.72 21.38
CA GLU A 446 -8.27 20.60 20.42
C GLU A 446 -7.46 19.75 19.45
N ARG A 447 -7.67 19.92 18.13
CA ARG A 447 -6.76 19.33 17.12
C ARG A 447 -5.41 20.01 17.27
N PHE A 448 -4.35 19.22 17.44
CA PHE A 448 -3.08 19.79 17.84
C PHE A 448 -1.96 19.52 16.84
N ILE A 449 -1.57 18.26 16.58
CA ILE A 449 -0.67 17.88 15.50
C ILE A 449 -1.53 17.19 14.47
N SER A 450 -1.65 17.81 13.29
CA SER A 450 -2.58 17.37 12.26
C SER A 450 -1.98 17.61 10.87
N SER A 451 -2.07 16.59 10.04
CA SER A 451 -1.79 16.62 8.60
C SER A 451 -2.89 15.89 7.85
N THR A 452 -2.74 15.67 6.56
CA THR A 452 -3.61 14.76 5.78
C THR A 452 -3.16 13.29 5.87
N ARG A 453 -2.23 13.00 6.76
CA ARG A 453 -1.58 11.70 6.94
C ARG A 453 -1.66 11.27 8.41
N THR A 454 -0.87 10.26 8.79
CA THR A 454 -0.77 9.79 10.18
C THR A 454 0.20 10.64 10.97
N ASP A 455 -0.25 11.15 12.12
CA ASP A 455 0.52 11.86 13.13
C ASP A 455 0.24 11.22 14.50
N SER A 456 1.15 10.38 15.00
CA SER A 456 0.95 9.54 16.21
C SER A 456 2.19 9.49 17.10
N GLY A 457 2.14 8.72 18.18
CA GLY A 457 3.27 8.53 19.09
C GLY A 457 3.75 9.78 19.80
N PRO A 458 2.89 10.72 20.26
CA PRO A 458 3.36 11.98 20.85
C PRO A 458 4.06 11.77 22.17
N GLN A 459 5.14 12.52 22.42
CA GLN A 459 5.79 12.59 23.72
C GLN A 459 6.33 13.98 24.02
N PHE A 460 6.02 14.51 25.19
CA PHE A 460 6.60 15.77 25.70
C PHE A 460 8.09 15.61 26.00
N SER A 461 8.88 16.64 25.70
CA SER A 461 10.26 16.75 26.20
C SER A 461 10.27 16.90 27.72
N PRO A 462 11.39 16.58 28.42
CA PRO A 462 11.47 16.68 29.86
C PRO A 462 11.23 18.09 30.43
N ASP A 463 11.53 19.12 29.65
CA ASP A 463 11.25 20.52 30.00
C ASP A 463 9.87 21.00 29.57
N GLY A 464 9.09 20.16 28.87
CA GLY A 464 7.76 20.48 28.36
C GLY A 464 7.74 21.46 27.19
N SER A 465 8.89 21.87 26.67
CA SER A 465 8.98 22.89 25.61
C SER A 465 8.75 22.34 24.19
N LYS A 466 8.96 21.03 24.00
CA LYS A 466 8.86 20.36 22.69
C LYS A 466 8.03 19.07 22.78
N ILE A 467 7.62 18.57 21.63
CA ILE A 467 6.96 17.28 21.48
C ILE A 467 7.65 16.53 20.36
N ALA A 468 8.04 15.27 20.63
CA ALA A 468 8.45 14.32 19.61
C ALA A 468 7.23 13.47 19.20
N PHE A 469 7.14 13.09 17.94
CA PHE A 469 6.05 12.28 17.41
C PHE A 469 6.50 11.59 16.12
N GLU A 470 5.76 10.60 15.67
CA GLU A 470 5.95 9.95 14.39
C GLU A 470 4.94 10.49 13.37
N SER A 471 5.38 10.64 12.11
CA SER A 471 4.50 11.14 11.06
C SER A 471 4.86 10.60 9.68
N THR A 472 3.81 10.31 8.89
CA THR A 472 3.95 9.89 7.48
C THR A 472 3.82 11.03 6.48
N ARG A 473 3.86 12.29 6.93
CA ARG A 473 3.71 13.50 6.08
C ARG A 473 4.78 13.66 5.00
N SER A 474 5.97 13.08 5.20
CA SER A 474 7.06 13.06 4.21
C SER A 474 7.00 11.90 3.22
N GLY A 475 5.99 11.02 3.34
CA GLY A 475 5.81 9.83 2.49
C GLY A 475 6.20 8.53 3.16
N HIS A 476 7.05 8.56 4.18
CA HIS A 476 7.42 7.44 5.05
C HIS A 476 7.21 7.83 6.51
N CYS A 477 7.06 6.83 7.40
CA CYS A 477 6.95 7.09 8.82
C CYS A 477 8.32 7.49 9.38
N GLU A 478 8.43 8.74 9.80
CA GLU A 478 9.67 9.32 10.31
C GLU A 478 9.43 10.01 11.67
N VAL A 479 10.49 10.18 12.45
CA VAL A 479 10.46 10.91 13.71
C VAL A 479 10.52 12.41 13.46
N TRP A 480 9.57 13.12 14.05
CA TRP A 480 9.43 14.58 13.97
C TRP A 480 9.44 15.20 15.35
N ILE A 481 9.79 16.47 15.43
CA ILE A 481 9.61 17.30 16.62
C ILE A 481 8.89 18.61 16.27
N CYS A 482 8.20 19.17 17.28
CA CYS A 482 7.66 20.52 17.24
C CYS A 482 7.77 21.18 18.60
N ARG A 483 7.47 22.48 18.68
CA ARG A 483 7.27 23.16 19.97
C ARG A 483 5.99 22.66 20.65
N SER A 484 5.87 22.87 21.97
CA SER A 484 4.68 22.48 22.74
C SER A 484 3.39 23.23 22.37
N ASP A 485 3.48 24.26 21.54
CA ASP A 485 2.36 24.93 20.90
C ASP A 485 2.01 24.39 19.49
N GLY A 486 2.72 23.35 19.03
CA GLY A 486 2.53 22.74 17.71
C GLY A 486 3.31 23.41 16.56
N SER A 487 3.97 24.53 16.82
CA SER A 487 4.75 25.27 15.82
C SER A 487 6.17 24.70 15.64
N GLY A 488 6.87 25.12 14.59
CA GLY A 488 8.28 24.79 14.40
C GLY A 488 8.53 23.32 14.12
N LEU A 489 7.76 22.71 13.23
CA LEU A 489 7.89 21.32 12.79
C LEU A 489 9.26 21.05 12.17
N VAL A 490 9.97 20.03 12.65
CA VAL A 490 11.27 19.57 12.13
C VAL A 490 11.26 18.05 12.01
N GLN A 491 11.67 17.55 10.86
CA GLN A 491 11.92 16.12 10.64
C GLN A 491 13.31 15.78 11.17
N LEU A 492 13.42 14.77 12.04
CA LEU A 492 14.69 14.35 12.62
C LEU A 492 15.31 13.15 11.90
N THR A 493 14.49 12.28 11.33
CA THR A 493 14.97 11.06 10.62
C THR A 493 14.62 11.13 9.14
N HIS A 494 15.47 10.53 8.29
CA HIS A 494 15.33 10.53 6.84
C HIS A 494 15.78 9.16 6.29
N PHE A 495 15.19 8.10 6.82
CA PHE A 495 15.56 6.74 6.43
C PHE A 495 14.81 6.22 5.20
N ASP A 496 13.77 6.94 4.75
CA ASP A 496 12.83 6.44 3.72
C ASP A 496 12.29 5.04 4.06
N SER A 497 12.14 4.79 5.36
CA SER A 497 11.68 3.55 5.97
C SER A 497 10.74 3.86 7.12
N VAL A 498 10.41 2.87 7.95
CA VAL A 498 9.56 3.10 9.13
C VAL A 498 10.42 3.40 10.33
N SER A 499 10.22 4.57 10.92
CA SER A 499 10.83 5.01 12.17
C SER A 499 9.74 5.52 13.10
N GLY A 500 9.64 4.96 14.30
CA GLY A 500 8.54 5.27 15.21
C GLY A 500 8.91 5.23 16.70
N THR A 501 7.88 5.33 17.53
CA THR A 501 7.93 5.23 18.99
C THR A 501 9.00 6.13 19.67
N PRO A 502 9.12 7.42 19.28
CA PRO A 502 10.18 8.28 19.82
C PRO A 502 10.03 8.50 21.33
N ARG A 503 11.16 8.52 22.05
CA ARG A 503 11.23 8.82 23.49
C ARG A 503 12.42 9.71 23.81
N TRP A 504 12.16 10.81 24.51
CA TRP A 504 13.18 11.74 24.98
C TRP A 504 14.05 11.15 26.08
N SER A 505 15.36 11.40 26.01
CA SER A 505 16.25 11.20 27.17
C SER A 505 15.85 12.14 28.32
N PRO A 506 16.09 11.77 29.59
CA PRO A 506 15.74 12.60 30.74
C PRO A 506 16.36 14.00 30.73
N ASP A 507 17.50 14.18 30.08
CA ASP A 507 18.18 15.47 29.92
C ASP A 507 17.71 16.27 28.68
N GLY A 508 16.79 15.69 27.86
CA GLY A 508 16.22 16.32 26.66
C GLY A 508 17.18 16.47 25.48
N ARG A 509 18.37 15.87 25.53
CA ARG A 509 19.37 16.01 24.47
C ARG A 509 19.23 14.98 23.35
N GLN A 510 18.68 13.84 23.66
CA GLN A 510 18.57 12.72 22.72
C GLN A 510 17.15 12.20 22.63
N ILE A 511 16.85 11.56 21.50
CA ILE A 511 15.61 10.81 21.26
C ILE A 511 16.00 9.40 20.85
N VAL A 512 15.53 8.40 21.63
CA VAL A 512 15.61 6.99 21.23
C VAL A 512 14.33 6.65 20.46
N PHE A 513 14.43 5.78 19.46
CA PHE A 513 13.33 5.36 18.60
C PHE A 513 13.63 4.00 17.99
N ASP A 514 12.64 3.33 17.42
CA ASP A 514 12.86 2.14 16.62
C ASP A 514 12.77 2.42 15.12
N SER A 515 13.45 1.63 14.31
CA SER A 515 13.39 1.74 12.86
C SER A 515 13.69 0.43 12.13
N LEU A 516 13.01 0.23 11.01
CA LEU A 516 13.21 -0.90 10.08
C LEU A 516 14.35 -0.65 9.06
N ASN A 517 15.09 0.43 9.18
CA ASN A 517 16.09 0.87 8.19
C ASN A 517 17.20 -0.16 7.88
N ALA A 518 17.51 -1.07 8.78
CA ALA A 518 18.61 -2.02 8.64
C ALA A 518 18.18 -3.45 8.26
N GLY A 519 16.94 -3.64 7.78
CA GLY A 519 16.40 -4.94 7.36
C GLY A 519 15.65 -5.70 8.45
N ASN A 520 15.77 -5.31 9.72
CA ASN A 520 14.90 -5.67 10.83
C ASN A 520 14.62 -4.44 11.70
N VAL A 521 13.74 -4.57 12.68
CA VAL A 521 13.43 -3.48 13.60
C VAL A 521 14.52 -3.37 14.64
N ASP A 522 15.18 -2.23 14.72
CA ASP A 522 16.29 -1.93 15.62
C ASP A 522 16.08 -0.65 16.41
N VAL A 523 16.74 -0.56 17.54
CA VAL A 523 16.79 0.65 18.37
C VAL A 523 17.87 1.60 17.86
N PHE A 524 17.47 2.85 17.65
CA PHE A 524 18.35 3.96 17.26
C PHE A 524 18.27 5.11 18.26
N VAL A 525 19.29 5.96 18.26
CA VAL A 525 19.30 7.21 18.99
C VAL A 525 19.75 8.34 18.08
N VAL A 526 19.10 9.51 18.20
CA VAL A 526 19.44 10.74 17.48
C VAL A 526 19.53 11.92 18.43
N ASP A 527 20.40 12.90 18.15
CA ASP A 527 20.42 14.16 18.88
C ASP A 527 19.14 14.96 18.64
N SER A 528 18.61 15.58 19.67
CA SER A 528 17.36 16.38 19.59
C SER A 528 17.49 17.65 18.74
N GLN A 529 18.70 18.03 18.36
CA GLN A 529 18.97 19.12 17.42
C GLN A 529 19.18 18.63 15.98
N GLY A 530 19.07 17.31 15.75
CA GLY A 530 19.32 16.65 14.47
C GLY A 530 20.73 16.09 14.35
N GLY A 531 21.00 15.48 13.21
CA GLY A 531 22.26 14.81 12.91
C GLY A 531 22.04 13.33 12.55
N PRO A 532 23.10 12.57 12.26
CA PRO A 532 22.97 11.18 11.85
C PRO A 532 22.51 10.30 13.03
N PRO A 533 21.43 9.53 12.88
CA PRO A 533 21.04 8.55 13.88
C PRO A 533 22.09 7.43 14.04
N ARG A 534 22.27 6.97 15.27
CA ARG A 534 23.17 5.87 15.62
C ARG A 534 22.37 4.63 16.02
N ARG A 535 22.60 3.51 15.33
CA ARG A 535 22.02 2.19 15.67
C ARG A 535 22.64 1.68 16.98
N LEU A 536 21.81 1.20 17.90
CA LEU A 536 22.22 0.65 19.21
C LEU A 536 22.15 -0.87 19.26
N THR A 537 21.29 -1.50 18.49
CA THR A 537 21.04 -2.96 18.48
C THR A 537 21.29 -3.51 17.07
N PRO A 538 22.45 -4.15 16.83
CA PRO A 538 22.79 -4.73 15.52
C PRO A 538 22.41 -6.22 15.38
N GLU A 539 21.71 -6.80 16.36
CA GLU A 539 21.37 -8.22 16.39
C GLU A 539 20.26 -8.54 15.36
N PRO A 540 20.14 -9.83 14.93
CA PRO A 540 19.13 -10.24 13.94
C PRO A 540 17.72 -10.39 14.53
N SER A 541 17.54 -10.15 15.83
CA SER A 541 16.26 -10.14 16.54
C SER A 541 15.52 -8.82 16.31
N ILE A 542 14.24 -8.79 16.67
CA ILE A 542 13.44 -7.56 16.69
C ILE A 542 13.74 -6.80 17.97
N GLU A 543 14.07 -5.53 17.87
CA GLU A 543 14.23 -4.59 18.97
C GLU A 543 13.35 -3.37 18.75
N ALA A 544 12.27 -3.25 19.54
CA ALA A 544 11.23 -2.26 19.32
C ALA A 544 10.81 -1.55 20.61
N VAL A 545 10.09 -0.45 20.42
CA VAL A 545 9.43 0.35 21.47
C VAL A 545 10.39 0.71 22.60
N PRO A 546 11.48 1.42 22.30
CA PRO A 546 12.47 1.78 23.30
C PRO A 546 11.97 2.85 24.27
N SER A 547 12.52 2.86 25.48
CA SER A 547 12.32 3.93 26.48
C SER A 547 13.57 4.14 27.33
N TRP A 548 13.69 5.32 27.92
CA TRP A 548 14.81 5.64 28.82
C TRP A 548 14.46 5.32 30.29
N SER A 549 15.49 4.90 31.05
CA SER A 549 15.40 4.97 32.52
C SER A 549 15.39 6.43 32.98
N ARG A 550 14.83 6.68 34.15
CA ARG A 550 14.75 8.06 34.72
C ARG A 550 16.10 8.71 34.97
N ASP A 551 17.11 7.92 35.26
CA ASP A 551 18.48 8.39 35.47
C ASP A 551 19.31 8.50 34.19
N GLY A 552 18.72 8.13 33.03
CA GLY A 552 19.37 8.20 31.70
C GLY A 552 20.46 7.17 31.47
N ARG A 553 20.68 6.23 32.41
CA ARG A 553 21.76 5.23 32.27
C ARG A 553 21.35 4.03 31.43
N TRP A 554 20.07 3.72 31.34
CA TRP A 554 19.56 2.55 30.67
C TRP A 554 18.56 2.92 29.56
N ILE A 555 18.51 2.08 28.54
CA ILE A 555 17.45 2.04 27.54
C ILE A 555 16.76 0.70 27.69
N TYR A 556 15.45 0.71 28.00
CA TYR A 556 14.58 -0.45 27.94
C TYR A 556 14.05 -0.60 26.52
N PHE A 557 13.85 -1.82 26.07
CA PHE A 557 13.27 -2.11 24.77
C PHE A 557 12.67 -3.51 24.77
N THR A 558 11.77 -3.76 23.84
CA THR A 558 11.19 -5.08 23.59
C THR A 558 12.08 -5.85 22.63
N SER A 559 12.39 -7.14 22.92
CA SER A 559 13.11 -8.00 21.99
C SER A 559 12.64 -9.45 22.06
N ASN A 560 12.66 -10.11 20.91
CA ASN A 560 12.36 -11.56 20.76
C ASN A 560 13.60 -12.45 20.71
N ARG A 561 14.77 -11.96 21.09
CA ARG A 561 16.06 -12.69 21.08
C ARG A 561 16.07 -13.95 21.95
N SER A 562 15.18 -14.05 22.91
CA SER A 562 14.96 -15.25 23.74
C SER A 562 13.86 -16.19 23.19
N GLY A 563 13.31 -15.91 22.01
CA GLY A 563 12.22 -16.68 21.36
C GLY A 563 10.88 -15.97 21.41
N GLU A 564 10.51 -15.40 22.56
CA GLU A 564 9.28 -14.63 22.79
C GLU A 564 9.62 -13.16 23.07
N LEU A 565 8.63 -12.26 22.89
CA LEU A 565 8.79 -10.84 23.21
C LEU A 565 8.96 -10.66 24.73
N GLN A 566 10.09 -10.08 25.11
CA GLN A 566 10.43 -9.75 26.47
C GLN A 566 10.96 -8.33 26.55
N VAL A 567 10.86 -7.70 27.71
CA VAL A 567 11.56 -6.45 27.97
C VAL A 567 13.01 -6.75 28.30
N TRP A 568 13.90 -6.03 27.62
CA TRP A 568 15.34 -6.02 27.83
C TRP A 568 15.80 -4.63 28.19
N LYS A 569 16.96 -4.50 28.81
CA LYS A 569 17.62 -3.22 29.05
C LYS A 569 19.09 -3.28 28.66
N MET A 570 19.59 -2.18 28.12
CA MET A 570 21.01 -1.99 27.81
C MET A 570 21.50 -0.65 28.34
N PRO A 571 22.81 -0.47 28.57
CA PRO A 571 23.37 0.86 28.85
C PRO A 571 23.02 1.85 27.72
N SER A 572 22.79 3.11 28.05
CA SER A 572 22.47 4.14 27.05
C SER A 572 23.59 4.38 26.01
N THR A 573 24.78 3.91 26.29
CA THR A 573 25.92 3.90 25.35
C THR A 573 25.87 2.75 24.32
N GLY A 574 24.99 1.77 24.51
CA GLY A 574 24.86 0.53 23.71
C GLY A 574 25.51 -0.67 24.39
N ALA A 575 25.11 -1.85 24.04
CA ALA A 575 25.49 -3.22 24.42
C ALA A 575 26.30 -3.45 25.72
N PRO A 576 26.24 -4.63 26.38
CA PRO A 576 25.30 -5.74 26.14
C PRO A 576 23.95 -5.53 26.83
N ALA A 577 22.91 -6.20 26.32
CA ALA A 577 21.57 -6.14 26.89
C ALA A 577 21.32 -7.24 27.91
N VAL A 578 20.49 -6.95 28.92
CA VAL A 578 20.04 -7.86 29.97
C VAL A 578 18.53 -8.00 29.95
N GLN A 579 18.03 -9.23 30.04
CA GLN A 579 16.60 -9.52 30.09
C GLN A 579 15.99 -9.05 31.42
N VAL A 580 14.83 -8.40 31.34
CA VAL A 580 14.11 -7.86 32.51
C VAL A 580 12.88 -8.72 32.83
N THR A 581 12.05 -9.06 31.82
CA THR A 581 10.83 -9.88 32.01
C THR A 581 11.05 -11.31 31.50
N ARG A 582 10.23 -12.25 31.98
CA ARG A 582 10.32 -13.69 31.64
C ARG A 582 9.03 -14.30 31.13
N HIS A 583 7.89 -13.64 31.35
CA HIS A 583 6.56 -14.14 31.01
C HIS A 583 5.83 -13.17 30.07
N GLY A 584 6.52 -12.75 29.03
CA GLY A 584 6.07 -11.70 28.13
C GLY A 584 6.47 -10.30 28.61
N GLY A 585 6.66 -9.38 27.67
CA GLY A 585 6.98 -7.98 27.99
C GLY A 585 7.10 -7.12 26.74
N PHE A 586 6.36 -6.00 26.76
CA PHE A 586 6.23 -5.09 25.63
C PHE A 586 5.99 -3.65 26.10
N ALA A 587 6.56 -2.67 25.41
CA ALA A 587 6.31 -1.24 25.62
C ALA A 587 6.54 -0.77 27.07
N ALA A 588 7.71 -0.99 27.60
CA ALA A 588 8.04 -0.70 29.00
C ALA A 588 8.33 0.78 29.26
N LEU A 589 7.81 1.32 30.37
CA LEU A 589 8.09 2.66 30.88
C LEU A 589 8.40 2.61 32.37
N GLU A 590 9.46 3.26 32.79
CA GLU A 590 9.83 3.37 34.21
C GLU A 590 8.92 4.35 34.93
N SER A 591 8.56 4.04 36.20
CA SER A 591 7.78 4.92 37.07
C SER A 591 8.51 6.25 37.33
N PRO A 592 7.80 7.34 37.67
CA PRO A 592 8.43 8.63 37.99
C PRO A 592 9.47 8.57 39.10
N ASP A 593 9.30 7.67 40.08
CA ASP A 593 10.21 7.45 41.20
C ASP A 593 11.33 6.43 40.92
N GLY A 594 11.34 5.83 39.70
CA GLY A 594 12.35 4.86 39.25
C GLY A 594 12.26 3.49 39.93
N LYS A 595 11.21 3.20 40.70
CA LYS A 595 11.12 1.93 41.47
C LYS A 595 10.48 0.79 40.68
N PHE A 596 9.62 1.10 39.75
CA PHE A 596 8.87 0.12 38.98
C PHE A 596 9.02 0.34 37.47
N LEU A 597 8.99 -0.75 36.73
CA LEU A 597 8.83 -0.76 35.31
C LEU A 597 7.42 -1.24 34.96
N TYR A 598 6.63 -0.41 34.28
CA TYR A 598 5.30 -0.75 33.80
C TYR A 598 5.40 -1.21 32.35
N TYR A 599 4.62 -2.24 31.96
CA TYR A 599 4.69 -2.82 30.61
C TYR A 599 3.42 -3.61 30.27
N ALA A 600 3.13 -3.77 29.00
CA ALA A 600 2.16 -4.76 28.51
C ALA A 600 2.82 -6.13 28.36
N LYS A 601 2.04 -7.22 28.46
CA LYS A 601 2.59 -8.60 28.27
C LYS A 601 2.92 -8.91 26.81
N GLY A 602 2.27 -8.25 25.87
CA GLY A 602 2.44 -8.44 24.44
C GLY A 602 1.35 -7.72 23.65
N LEU A 603 1.25 -8.04 22.36
CA LEU A 603 0.28 -7.41 21.46
C LEU A 603 -1.13 -8.02 21.54
N THR A 604 -1.24 -9.25 22.05
CA THR A 604 -2.49 -10.03 22.08
C THR A 604 -2.98 -10.32 23.51
N VAL A 605 -2.21 -9.92 24.53
CA VAL A 605 -2.53 -10.15 25.93
C VAL A 605 -3.01 -8.82 26.52
N PRO A 606 -4.24 -8.76 27.08
CA PRO A 606 -4.74 -7.54 27.69
C PRO A 606 -4.00 -7.23 28.99
N GLY A 607 -4.13 -6.00 29.43
CA GLY A 607 -3.66 -5.56 30.75
C GLY A 607 -2.33 -4.84 30.75
N LEU A 608 -2.12 -4.10 31.86
CA LEU A 608 -0.88 -3.41 32.19
C LEU A 608 -0.30 -4.01 33.47
N TRP A 609 0.98 -4.36 33.38
CA TRP A 609 1.73 -5.04 34.45
C TRP A 609 2.85 -4.16 34.96
N ARG A 610 3.38 -4.48 36.14
CA ARG A 610 4.59 -3.86 36.67
C ARG A 610 5.53 -4.88 37.29
N ILE A 611 6.82 -4.55 37.30
CA ILE A 611 7.89 -5.27 38.00
C ILE A 611 8.81 -4.27 38.70
N PRO A 612 9.39 -4.55 39.85
CA PRO A 612 10.44 -3.70 40.42
C PRO A 612 11.64 -3.57 39.49
N THR A 613 12.25 -2.37 39.37
CA THR A 613 13.39 -2.11 38.48
C THR A 613 14.67 -2.87 38.85
N ASP A 614 14.78 -3.27 40.13
CA ASP A 614 15.86 -4.13 40.65
C ASP A 614 15.55 -5.65 40.59
N GLY A 615 14.41 -6.00 40.03
CA GLY A 615 13.91 -7.38 39.87
C GLY A 615 12.93 -7.75 40.99
N GLY A 616 12.15 -8.81 40.79
CA GLY A 616 11.14 -9.27 41.72
C GLY A 616 9.93 -9.89 41.02
N GLU A 617 8.80 -9.97 41.73
CA GLU A 617 7.55 -10.52 41.22
C GLU A 617 6.79 -9.50 40.36
N GLU A 618 6.22 -10.00 39.29
CA GLU A 618 5.33 -9.24 38.42
C GLU A 618 3.95 -9.11 39.03
N SER A 619 3.29 -7.97 38.88
CA SER A 619 1.90 -7.76 39.32
C SER A 619 1.08 -7.05 38.25
N GLU A 620 -0.14 -7.53 38.02
CA GLU A 620 -1.11 -6.87 37.15
C GLU A 620 -1.72 -5.65 37.87
N ILE A 621 -1.78 -4.52 37.18
CA ILE A 621 -2.29 -3.25 37.71
C ILE A 621 -3.62 -2.86 37.06
N ILE A 622 -3.74 -3.05 35.77
CA ILE A 622 -4.95 -2.73 35.00
C ILE A 622 -5.22 -3.93 34.08
N SER A 623 -6.36 -4.60 34.26
CA SER A 623 -6.75 -5.75 33.42
C SER A 623 -7.56 -5.36 32.20
N SER A 624 -8.05 -4.11 32.10
CA SER A 624 -8.98 -3.64 31.08
C SER A 624 -8.32 -2.95 29.88
N LEU A 625 -7.00 -2.84 29.85
CA LEU A 625 -6.30 -2.34 28.67
C LEU A 625 -6.39 -3.40 27.57
N GLU A 626 -7.12 -3.10 26.49
CA GLU A 626 -7.34 -4.03 25.38
C GLU A 626 -6.06 -4.26 24.56
N PRO A 627 -5.88 -5.48 24.03
CA PRO A 627 -4.80 -5.78 23.07
C PRO A 627 -4.84 -4.84 21.87
N GLY A 628 -3.67 -4.50 21.32
CA GLY A 628 -3.55 -3.56 20.19
C GLY A 628 -3.47 -2.08 20.61
N TYR A 629 -3.92 -1.73 21.85
CA TYR A 629 -3.80 -0.39 22.41
C TYR A 629 -2.68 -0.29 23.46
N TRP A 630 -1.69 -1.12 23.35
CA TRP A 630 -0.55 -1.30 24.28
C TRP A 630 0.22 -0.02 24.62
N GLY A 631 0.12 1.03 23.84
CA GLY A 631 0.79 2.31 24.06
C GLY A 631 -0.14 3.45 24.51
N TYR A 632 -1.42 3.15 24.80
CA TYR A 632 -2.39 4.15 25.25
C TYR A 632 -2.45 4.23 26.77
N TRP A 633 -1.31 4.47 27.40
CA TRP A 633 -1.22 4.71 28.82
C TRP A 633 -0.02 5.61 29.15
N ALA A 634 -0.13 6.34 30.26
CA ALA A 634 0.90 7.22 30.77
C ALA A 634 0.94 7.16 32.29
N VAL A 635 2.11 6.84 32.84
CA VAL A 635 2.34 6.78 34.27
C VAL A 635 2.70 8.17 34.79
N VAL A 636 2.01 8.62 35.83
CA VAL A 636 2.31 9.84 36.60
C VAL A 636 2.56 9.47 38.06
N GLU A 637 2.99 10.43 38.91
CA GLU A 637 3.37 10.16 40.32
C GLU A 637 2.34 9.40 41.09
N ASN A 638 1.06 9.72 40.91
CA ASN A 638 -0.05 9.23 41.73
C ASN A 638 -1.02 8.30 40.99
N GLY A 639 -0.72 7.89 39.74
CA GLY A 639 -1.61 7.01 38.99
C GLY A 639 -1.21 6.78 37.58
N ILE A 640 -2.17 6.24 36.78
CA ILE A 640 -2.02 5.90 35.39
C ILE A 640 -3.22 6.41 34.61
N TYR A 641 -2.99 7.22 33.58
CA TYR A 641 -3.98 7.48 32.54
C TYR A 641 -3.92 6.35 31.52
N TYR A 642 -5.06 5.82 31.12
CA TYR A 642 -5.10 4.74 30.15
C TYR A 642 -6.40 4.73 29.35
N LEU A 643 -6.37 4.08 28.18
CA LEU A 643 -7.53 3.90 27.32
C LEU A 643 -8.42 2.78 27.86
N ASP A 644 -9.72 3.05 28.03
CA ASP A 644 -10.75 2.04 28.27
C ASP A 644 -11.73 1.99 27.10
N MET A 645 -11.96 0.76 26.57
CA MET A 645 -12.77 0.50 25.37
C MET A 645 -14.16 -0.07 25.67
N LYS A 646 -14.54 -0.27 26.93
CA LYS A 646 -15.71 -1.08 27.33
C LYS A 646 -17.03 -0.61 26.73
N ALA A 647 -17.49 0.60 27.02
CA ALA A 647 -18.81 1.08 26.58
C ALA A 647 -18.68 2.13 25.47
N LYS A 648 -17.86 3.12 25.70
CA LYS A 648 -17.46 4.14 24.77
C LYS A 648 -15.97 4.36 24.99
N PRO A 649 -15.15 4.36 23.92
CA PRO A 649 -13.72 4.62 24.06
C PRO A 649 -13.48 5.90 24.82
N GLY A 650 -12.59 5.86 25.80
CA GLY A 650 -12.30 7.04 26.61
C GLY A 650 -11.03 6.87 27.45
N ILE A 651 -10.56 7.95 28.01
CA ILE A 651 -9.39 7.96 28.88
C ILE A 651 -9.87 7.90 30.33
N ASP A 652 -9.37 6.90 31.02
CA ASP A 652 -9.59 6.68 32.46
C ASP A 652 -8.32 7.01 33.26
N PHE A 653 -8.48 7.32 34.53
CA PHE A 653 -7.40 7.51 35.48
C PHE A 653 -7.50 6.47 36.62
N PHE A 654 -6.46 5.65 36.76
CA PHE A 654 -6.29 4.72 37.89
C PHE A 654 -5.43 5.38 38.97
N ASP A 655 -5.97 5.55 40.16
CA ASP A 655 -5.29 6.19 41.33
C ASP A 655 -4.57 5.14 42.18
N PHE A 656 -3.28 5.33 42.43
CA PHE A 656 -2.44 4.39 43.19
C PHE A 656 -2.80 4.31 44.68
N SER A 657 -3.33 5.39 45.24
CA SER A 657 -3.64 5.46 46.69
C SER A 657 -4.97 4.78 47.00
N THR A 658 -5.95 4.95 46.14
CA THR A 658 -7.32 4.44 46.37
C THR A 658 -7.58 3.13 45.62
N HIS A 659 -6.73 2.75 44.67
CA HIS A 659 -6.93 1.62 43.71
C HIS A 659 -8.27 1.72 42.97
N ARG A 660 -8.75 2.93 42.70
CA ARG A 660 -9.99 3.19 41.95
C ARG A 660 -9.70 3.81 40.60
N THR A 661 -10.56 3.48 39.66
CA THR A 661 -10.58 4.08 38.34
C THR A 661 -11.72 5.07 38.21
N ALA A 662 -11.46 6.20 37.55
CA ALA A 662 -12.46 7.19 37.17
C ALA A 662 -12.27 7.64 35.74
N ARG A 663 -13.40 7.81 35.02
CA ARG A 663 -13.40 8.36 33.64
C ARG A 663 -12.98 9.83 33.69
N VAL A 664 -12.01 10.19 32.80
CA VAL A 664 -11.52 11.56 32.64
C VAL A 664 -12.28 12.24 31.48
N PHE A 665 -12.38 11.57 30.32
CA PHE A 665 -13.19 12.01 29.18
C PHE A 665 -13.42 10.87 28.20
N ASP A 666 -14.47 11.00 27.40
CA ASP A 666 -14.73 10.13 26.24
C ASP A 666 -13.98 10.62 25.01
N LEU A 667 -13.54 9.70 24.17
CA LEU A 667 -12.98 10.01 22.86
C LEU A 667 -14.10 10.37 21.88
N GLU A 668 -13.80 11.28 20.97
CA GLU A 668 -14.72 11.71 19.90
C GLU A 668 -14.77 10.67 18.77
N ASN A 669 -13.60 10.11 18.43
CA ASN A 669 -13.40 9.14 17.38
C ASN A 669 -12.70 7.89 17.93
N ARG A 670 -12.58 6.88 17.10
CA ARG A 670 -11.86 5.65 17.43
C ARG A 670 -10.37 5.95 17.67
N PRO A 671 -9.74 5.39 18.74
CA PRO A 671 -8.29 5.49 18.90
C PRO A 671 -7.55 4.76 17.78
N ALA A 672 -6.37 5.26 17.44
CA ALA A 672 -5.52 4.62 16.45
C ALA A 672 -4.83 3.38 17.03
N LEU A 673 -4.70 2.30 16.28
CA LEU A 673 -4.02 1.07 16.67
C LEU A 673 -2.50 1.13 16.40
N GLY A 674 -1.72 0.36 17.11
CA GLY A 674 -0.34 0.02 16.74
C GLY A 674 0.73 1.06 17.06
N ALA A 675 0.39 2.19 17.70
CA ALA A 675 1.36 3.20 18.12
C ALA A 675 1.08 3.68 19.55
N PRO A 676 2.08 4.22 20.29
CA PRO A 676 1.82 4.89 21.56
C PRO A 676 0.89 6.09 21.34
N GLY A 677 -0.30 6.02 21.90
CA GLY A 677 -1.34 6.99 21.62
C GLY A 677 -1.60 8.02 22.72
N LEU A 678 -0.86 7.99 23.83
CA LEU A 678 -1.15 8.82 24.99
C LEU A 678 0.12 9.41 25.61
N ALA A 679 0.10 10.71 25.89
CA ALA A 679 1.15 11.39 26.65
C ALA A 679 0.56 12.46 27.57
N VAL A 680 1.12 12.59 28.77
CA VAL A 680 0.75 13.60 29.78
C VAL A 680 1.93 14.54 29.99
N SER A 681 1.69 15.86 30.01
CA SER A 681 2.73 16.84 30.31
C SER A 681 3.23 16.70 31.76
N LEU A 682 4.50 17.03 32.01
CA LEU A 682 5.10 16.94 33.36
C LEU A 682 4.38 17.76 34.41
N ASP A 683 3.87 18.93 34.04
CA ASP A 683 3.06 19.77 34.92
C ASP A 683 1.63 19.26 35.11
N ARG A 684 1.28 18.13 34.42
CA ARG A 684 -0.04 17.50 34.45
C ARG A 684 -1.19 18.43 34.04
N LYS A 685 -0.92 19.44 33.21
CA LYS A 685 -1.93 20.39 32.75
C LYS A 685 -2.42 20.07 31.30
N SER A 686 -1.78 19.14 30.64
CA SER A 686 -2.14 18.77 29.25
C SER A 686 -2.02 17.27 29.06
N ILE A 687 -2.92 16.73 28.27
CA ILE A 687 -2.89 15.35 27.76
C ILE A 687 -2.97 15.39 26.23
N LEU A 688 -2.09 14.63 25.59
CA LEU A 688 -2.11 14.36 24.17
C LEU A 688 -2.62 12.94 23.95
N TYR A 689 -3.45 12.76 22.94
CA TYR A 689 -3.97 11.46 22.56
C TYR A 689 -4.22 11.40 21.05
N THR A 690 -4.11 10.21 20.48
CA THR A 690 -4.29 10.03 19.03
C THR A 690 -5.64 9.41 18.71
N GLN A 691 -6.28 9.91 17.66
CA GLN A 691 -7.54 9.39 17.14
C GLN A 691 -7.47 9.23 15.62
N LEU A 692 -8.25 8.29 15.14
CA LEU A 692 -8.48 8.06 13.73
C LEU A 692 -9.56 9.05 13.24
N ASP A 693 -9.14 10.11 12.55
CA ASP A 693 -10.06 11.11 12.03
C ASP A 693 -10.76 10.70 10.74
N ALA A 694 -10.05 9.94 9.91
CA ALA A 694 -10.61 9.33 8.72
C ALA A 694 -9.90 8.01 8.40
N LEU A 695 -10.69 7.02 8.07
CA LEU A 695 -10.25 5.77 7.46
C LEU A 695 -11.19 5.49 6.30
N ASN A 696 -10.70 5.76 5.11
CA ASN A 696 -11.37 5.45 3.87
C ASN A 696 -10.45 4.61 3.00
N SER A 697 -11.03 3.90 2.09
CA SER A 697 -10.27 3.19 1.07
C SER A 697 -10.94 3.29 -0.27
N ASP A 698 -10.14 3.36 -1.33
CA ASP A 698 -10.59 3.23 -2.71
C ASP A 698 -10.05 1.93 -3.28
N ILE A 699 -10.80 1.31 -4.19
CA ILE A 699 -10.25 0.21 -4.97
C ILE A 699 -9.77 0.78 -6.31
N MET A 700 -8.50 0.56 -6.60
CA MET A 700 -7.81 1.02 -7.80
C MET A 700 -7.61 -0.15 -8.76
N LEU A 701 -7.74 0.10 -10.05
CA LEU A 701 -7.43 -0.85 -11.11
C LEU A 701 -6.25 -0.33 -11.92
N VAL A 702 -5.29 -1.19 -12.15
CA VAL A 702 -4.18 -0.98 -13.09
C VAL A 702 -4.46 -1.82 -14.33
N GLU A 703 -4.68 -1.17 -15.45
CA GLU A 703 -4.75 -1.82 -16.75
C GLU A 703 -3.35 -1.91 -17.38
N ASN A 704 -3.13 -2.91 -18.23
CA ASN A 704 -1.85 -3.21 -18.87
C ASN A 704 -0.73 -3.52 -17.86
N PHE A 705 -1.07 -4.10 -16.72
CA PHE A 705 -0.11 -4.62 -15.75
C PHE A 705 0.63 -5.84 -16.33
N ARG A 706 1.97 -5.91 -16.14
CA ARG A 706 2.84 -6.99 -16.65
C ARG A 706 3.93 -7.34 -15.63
#